data_b4fe8ccc77aabb49fd6d0be4adb9bc6a
#
_entry.id   b4fe8ccc77aabb49fd6d0be4adb9bc6a
#
_cell.length_a   1.000
_cell.length_b   1.000
_cell.length_c   1.000
_cell.angle_alpha   90.00
_cell.angle_beta   90.00
_cell.angle_gamma   90.00
#
_symmetry.space_group_name_H-M   'P 1'
#
loop_
_entity.id
_entity.type
_entity.pdbx_description
1 polymer ?
#
loop_
_entity_poly.entity_id
_entity_poly.type
_entity_poly.pdbx_seq_one_letter_code
_entity_poly.pdbx_strand_id
1 'polypeptide(L)'
;MPGLDIQLNSQGYILKPSEEGVKIVTRPVQQFVTPIRQTGRTRPEDVAPYESFIIPNLQNGFGRERIASDSAFNPEEYRHFWNSTCETRFADSIYLPILSNAGSSTGLERIRCSAEFKGTLFTLWEDDAGGAVVCAKFDSDDDPQWEEAGEIINIHGVVGTASSVITDTSVGTGTSGTTRTVSHVVSGDDTFLLVFVGNYDTDTTRQYATGVTYAGVSLSQRGVGGTEGTDDMICSVWYLDAPADGTNNVVVTYNTSGTTRDSVIAVSLHNVADIGDPANITNILSSAVGAVNDSTTTSSSITVTATVGQVVFDAIMLSTGSTTAGALQTGVVSTTQMAVSTEYASSTSIAMSQTFSSAAYAHVGVGVTFKGGVGALDMIATGSYLIALVTFADGIHAYRSTDGATWTVSNTNEIGSGLLANSVQSGEDIDAGLLAEIGGEIVATVWDEDNGQIIFYSSTDDGDNYSRENDAGSAAVSIHSTSGVKGLAVMVGVDGEDKLYVGAPDGLYEVDTAPTNWTVQLIDKLPQSSHNCRRMVVHQGSLWYPIGVDDSTPAGMRKLTNSNRARQIDTNLGLAFGDGVESDMLGPIRWMQSAGEYLFATVGGGAASRNARVICWNGKGWHHMARFATAEKEIQWMHISNLDDGAEGTPVLHYNVKTGTSASSMFYQNYPLTNPNSGVTITREDYSAGQSGTIDLPYYDMGIPQENKNFLAAHVIADDLDSTAASDKTYINVDYGANSAALSTDLGNILSGTSKLTFGSDAGISAKNVGLRLNLYRDDTTSSTPKLKDVVIEGYVVPGVAYEHQMTIDIEATARAVGLSSDTVISNLKAMISTVTQVAFDYGSESSKVAVDRERSQFLYDTKEWGPSGAPNSLAQKTGEFRLVLVEKTAT
;
A
#
# COMPACT_ATOMS: atom_id res chain seq x y z
N MET A 1 -36.59 -17.80 56.65
CA MET A 1 -38.07 -17.90 56.97
C MET A 1 -38.35 -19.32 57.46
N PRO A 2 -39.02 -19.52 58.55
CA PRO A 2 -39.32 -20.86 59.03
C PRO A 2 -40.30 -21.55 58.12
N GLY A 3 -39.91 -22.71 57.58
CA GLY A 3 -40.80 -23.58 56.82
C GLY A 3 -40.47 -23.68 55.29
N LEU A 4 -39.41 -23.03 54.78
CA LEU A 4 -38.89 -23.21 53.41
C LEU A 4 -37.70 -24.17 53.43
N ASP A 5 -37.61 -25.07 52.46
CA ASP A 5 -36.50 -26.04 52.35
C ASP A 5 -35.26 -25.51 51.68
N ILE A 6 -35.45 -24.69 50.64
CA ILE A 6 -34.35 -24.08 49.88
C ILE A 6 -34.70 -22.63 49.45
N GLN A 7 -33.65 -21.83 49.10
CA GLN A 7 -33.81 -20.55 48.44
C GLN A 7 -33.03 -20.52 47.12
N LEU A 8 -33.65 -19.97 46.06
CA LEU A 8 -33.03 -19.72 44.78
C LEU A 8 -33.23 -18.26 44.43
N ASN A 9 -32.13 -17.50 44.30
CA ASN A 9 -32.16 -16.04 44.10
C ASN A 9 -33.12 -15.34 45.11
N SER A 10 -33.02 -15.68 46.39
CA SER A 10 -33.87 -15.16 47.50
C SER A 10 -35.35 -15.57 47.45
N GLN A 11 -35.76 -16.42 46.52
CA GLN A 11 -37.08 -17.03 46.50
C GLN A 11 -37.08 -18.39 47.22
N GLY A 12 -37.96 -18.57 48.19
CA GLY A 12 -38.07 -19.82 48.96
C GLY A 12 -38.96 -20.85 48.28
N TYR A 13 -38.56 -22.13 48.37
CA TYR A 13 -39.28 -23.28 47.79
C TYR A 13 -39.38 -24.40 48.83
N ILE A 14 -40.49 -25.15 48.73
CA ILE A 14 -40.72 -26.39 49.51
C ILE A 14 -40.43 -27.57 48.61
N LEU A 15 -39.66 -28.52 49.11
CA LEU A 15 -39.27 -29.73 48.41
C LEU A 15 -40.16 -30.92 48.80
N LYS A 16 -40.54 -31.69 47.79
CA LYS A 16 -41.17 -32.96 47.98
C LYS A 16 -40.13 -34.02 48.34
N PRO A 17 -40.23 -34.79 49.42
CA PRO A 17 -39.31 -35.88 49.68
C PRO A 17 -39.51 -36.99 48.65
N SER A 18 -38.39 -37.68 48.25
CA SER A 18 -38.43 -38.87 47.44
C SER A 18 -39.12 -40.02 48.23
N GLU A 19 -39.38 -41.14 47.55
CA GLU A 19 -39.92 -42.34 48.22
C GLU A 19 -39.02 -42.85 49.36
N GLU A 20 -37.74 -42.50 49.32
CA GLU A 20 -36.75 -42.83 50.36
C GLU A 20 -36.68 -41.73 51.48
N GLY A 21 -37.50 -40.73 51.41
CA GLY A 21 -37.52 -39.62 52.37
C GLY A 21 -36.47 -38.55 52.19
N VAL A 22 -35.66 -38.61 51.14
CA VAL A 22 -34.59 -37.64 50.83
C VAL A 22 -35.18 -36.51 50.06
N LYS A 23 -34.93 -35.26 50.47
CA LYS A 23 -35.41 -34.07 49.77
C LYS A 23 -34.49 -33.60 48.66
N ILE A 24 -33.17 -33.72 48.82
CA ILE A 24 -32.15 -33.36 47.84
C ILE A 24 -31.22 -34.57 47.65
N VAL A 25 -31.02 -34.96 46.39
CA VAL A 25 -30.01 -35.96 46.05
C VAL A 25 -28.81 -35.17 45.50
N THR A 26 -27.72 -35.15 46.28
CA THR A 26 -26.46 -34.52 45.87
C THR A 26 -25.53 -35.62 45.34
N ARG A 27 -25.01 -35.42 44.14
CA ARG A 27 -24.04 -36.33 43.53
C ARG A 27 -22.81 -35.54 43.11
N PRO A 28 -21.60 -36.05 43.37
CA PRO A 28 -20.43 -35.51 42.73
C PRO A 28 -20.57 -35.75 41.23
N VAL A 29 -20.52 -34.68 40.44
CA VAL A 29 -20.43 -34.77 38.99
C VAL A 29 -19.01 -34.39 38.67
N GLN A 30 -18.23 -35.36 38.22
CA GLN A 30 -17.03 -35.04 37.50
C GLN A 30 -17.50 -34.37 36.20
N GLN A 31 -17.18 -33.12 36.01
CA GLN A 31 -17.28 -32.52 34.67
C GLN A 31 -16.21 -33.19 33.83
N PHE A 32 -16.56 -34.30 33.22
CA PHE A 32 -15.76 -34.82 32.10
C PHE A 32 -15.96 -33.81 30.99
N VAL A 33 -15.00 -32.97 30.78
CA VAL A 33 -14.81 -32.38 29.48
C VAL A 33 -14.32 -33.52 28.60
N THR A 34 -15.26 -34.13 27.92
CA THR A 34 -14.92 -35.06 26.86
C THR A 34 -14.20 -34.25 25.82
N PRO A 35 -12.91 -34.47 25.55
CA PRO A 35 -12.30 -33.89 24.35
C PRO A 35 -13.18 -34.32 23.18
N ILE A 36 -13.64 -33.35 22.43
CA ILE A 36 -14.66 -33.50 21.36
C ILE A 36 -14.23 -34.49 20.29
N ARG A 37 -12.98 -34.96 20.30
CA ARG A 37 -12.47 -35.96 19.39
C ARG A 37 -11.43 -36.90 20.00
N GLN A 38 -11.86 -37.87 20.71
CA GLN A 38 -11.13 -39.13 20.66
C GLN A 38 -11.69 -39.96 19.50
N THR A 39 -10.89 -40.17 18.50
CA THR A 39 -11.14 -41.23 17.50
C THR A 39 -11.20 -42.57 18.22
N GLY A 40 -12.34 -42.92 18.65
CA GLY A 40 -12.93 -44.23 18.76
C GLY A 40 -12.17 -45.43 19.35
N ARG A 41 -11.28 -45.28 20.35
CA ARG A 41 -10.64 -46.50 20.95
C ARG A 41 -10.14 -46.42 22.38
N THR A 42 -10.63 -45.55 23.24
CA THR A 42 -10.32 -45.69 24.68
C THR A 42 -11.58 -45.56 25.53
N ARG A 43 -11.72 -46.41 26.50
CA ARG A 43 -12.83 -46.35 27.46
C ARG A 43 -12.67 -45.08 28.27
N PRO A 44 -13.75 -44.33 28.53
CA PRO A 44 -13.69 -43.05 29.28
C PRO A 44 -13.20 -43.19 30.74
N GLU A 45 -13.04 -44.38 31.21
CA GLU A 45 -12.84 -44.67 32.65
C GLU A 45 -11.36 -44.74 33.07
N ASP A 46 -10.41 -44.80 32.13
CA ASP A 46 -9.04 -45.17 32.47
C ASP A 46 -7.98 -44.08 32.20
N VAL A 47 -8.33 -42.92 31.75
CA VAL A 47 -7.32 -41.88 31.38
C VAL A 47 -7.61 -40.58 32.11
N ALA A 48 -6.69 -40.15 32.97
CA ALA A 48 -6.59 -38.75 33.31
C ALA A 48 -6.61 -37.95 31.99
N PRO A 49 -7.40 -36.89 31.85
CA PRO A 49 -7.51 -36.13 30.61
C PRO A 49 -6.19 -35.41 30.32
N TYR A 50 -5.27 -36.20 29.80
CA TYR A 50 -3.99 -35.75 29.31
C TYR A 50 -4.18 -35.33 27.85
N GLU A 51 -3.93 -34.08 27.57
CA GLU A 51 -4.05 -33.57 26.22
C GLU A 51 -2.70 -33.07 25.73
N SER A 52 -2.41 -33.34 24.48
CA SER A 52 -1.33 -32.72 23.74
C SER A 52 -1.93 -31.88 22.62
N PHE A 53 -1.58 -30.63 22.62
CA PHE A 53 -1.88 -29.73 21.49
C PHE A 53 -0.70 -29.73 20.55
N ILE A 54 -0.91 -30.17 19.32
CA ILE A 54 0.14 -30.30 18.30
C ILE A 54 -0.07 -29.24 17.24
N ILE A 55 0.95 -28.46 16.99
CA ILE A 55 1.03 -27.51 15.87
C ILE A 55 2.07 -28.03 14.88
N PRO A 56 1.67 -28.83 13.89
CA PRO A 56 2.61 -29.46 12.96
C PRO A 56 3.15 -28.51 11.90
N ASN A 57 2.46 -27.40 11.66
CA ASN A 57 2.87 -26.36 10.72
C ASN A 57 2.02 -25.11 10.92
N LEU A 58 2.39 -24.02 10.24
CA LEU A 58 1.68 -22.74 10.26
C LEU A 58 1.22 -22.30 8.86
N GLN A 59 0.99 -23.27 7.94
CA GLN A 59 0.66 -22.98 6.54
C GLN A 59 -0.67 -22.22 6.33
N ASN A 60 -1.51 -22.08 7.36
CA ASN A 60 -2.74 -21.28 7.32
C ASN A 60 -2.49 -19.79 7.64
N GLY A 61 -1.22 -19.40 7.86
CA GLY A 61 -0.80 -18.01 7.97
C GLY A 61 -1.11 -17.37 9.30
N PHE A 62 -1.19 -16.05 9.29
CA PHE A 62 -1.50 -15.24 10.47
C PHE A 62 -2.99 -14.88 10.56
N GLY A 63 -3.38 -14.21 11.64
CA GLY A 63 -4.73 -13.70 11.84
C GLY A 63 -5.61 -14.61 12.68
N ARG A 64 -5.02 -15.33 13.64
CA ARG A 64 -5.76 -16.10 14.62
C ARG A 64 -6.10 -15.25 15.84
N GLU A 65 -7.24 -15.57 16.47
CA GLU A 65 -7.57 -15.06 17.80
C GLU A 65 -6.44 -15.36 18.80
N ARG A 66 -6.21 -14.43 19.71
CA ARG A 66 -5.17 -14.55 20.75
C ARG A 66 -5.33 -15.79 21.62
N ILE A 67 -6.57 -16.24 21.83
CA ILE A 67 -6.89 -17.43 22.60
C ILE A 67 -7.50 -18.48 21.68
N ALA A 68 -6.79 -19.59 21.48
CA ALA A 68 -7.31 -20.72 20.77
C ALA A 68 -8.23 -21.54 21.70
N SER A 69 -9.51 -21.39 21.51
CA SER A 69 -10.50 -22.06 22.36
C SER A 69 -10.94 -23.43 21.88
N ASP A 70 -10.51 -23.86 20.70
CA ASP A 70 -10.99 -25.12 20.17
C ASP A 70 -9.91 -26.01 19.54
N SER A 71 -10.24 -27.24 19.48
CA SER A 71 -9.40 -28.40 19.25
C SER A 71 -8.70 -28.43 17.88
N ALA A 72 -7.65 -29.23 17.86
CA ALA A 72 -6.72 -29.57 16.79
C ALA A 72 -7.30 -30.02 15.43
N PHE A 73 -8.52 -29.68 15.07
CA PHE A 73 -9.18 -30.18 13.87
C PHE A 73 -9.86 -29.14 12.97
N ASN A 74 -9.78 -27.87 13.33
CA ASN A 74 -10.23 -26.80 12.46
C ASN A 74 -9.04 -26.33 11.60
N PRO A 75 -9.14 -26.27 10.26
CA PRO A 75 -8.06 -25.76 9.42
C PRO A 75 -7.63 -24.34 9.74
N GLU A 76 -8.40 -23.60 10.53
CA GLU A 76 -8.00 -22.31 11.09
C GLU A 76 -6.96 -22.42 12.21
N GLU A 77 -6.69 -23.61 12.74
CA GLU A 77 -5.81 -23.87 13.89
C GLU A 77 -4.33 -23.82 13.58
N TYR A 78 -3.95 -23.95 12.32
CA TYR A 78 -2.55 -23.84 11.87
C TYR A 78 -2.16 -22.39 11.55
N ARG A 79 -2.72 -21.43 12.29
CA ARG A 79 -2.40 -20.01 12.20
C ARG A 79 -1.55 -19.59 13.39
N HIS A 80 -0.62 -18.68 13.13
CA HIS A 80 0.14 -18.02 14.17
C HIS A 80 -0.51 -16.67 14.52
N PHE A 81 -0.28 -16.21 15.75
CA PHE A 81 -0.78 -14.92 16.19
C PHE A 81 0.08 -13.78 15.64
N TRP A 82 1.39 -13.93 15.73
CA TRP A 82 2.35 -12.93 15.29
C TRP A 82 3.62 -13.58 14.73
N ASN A 83 4.22 -12.96 13.72
CA ASN A 83 5.45 -13.43 13.10
C ASN A 83 6.33 -12.24 12.70
N SER A 84 7.60 -12.31 12.99
CA SER A 84 8.61 -11.41 12.42
C SER A 84 9.66 -12.24 11.73
N THR A 85 9.82 -12.04 10.44
CA THR A 85 10.94 -12.58 9.67
C THR A 85 11.00 -14.11 9.51
N CYS A 86 10.03 -14.88 9.96
CA CYS A 86 10.01 -16.33 9.78
C CYS A 86 9.20 -16.74 8.56
N GLU A 87 9.73 -17.66 7.76
CA GLU A 87 9.03 -18.26 6.63
C GLU A 87 8.09 -19.37 7.10
N THR A 88 6.79 -19.16 6.94
CA THR A 88 5.74 -20.06 7.46
C THR A 88 4.84 -20.65 6.39
N ARG A 89 5.11 -20.44 5.10
CA ARG A 89 4.25 -20.88 3.99
C ARG A 89 4.22 -22.40 3.78
N PHE A 90 5.27 -23.10 4.19
CA PHE A 90 5.45 -24.49 3.90
C PHE A 90 4.95 -25.39 5.04
N ALA A 91 4.49 -26.60 4.66
CA ALA A 91 4.00 -27.57 5.62
C ALA A 91 5.11 -28.29 6.40
N ASP A 92 6.32 -28.37 5.81
CA ASP A 92 7.36 -29.25 6.31
C ASP A 92 8.26 -28.62 7.37
N SER A 93 8.48 -27.32 7.30
CA SER A 93 9.30 -26.60 8.29
C SER A 93 9.13 -25.10 8.20
N ILE A 94 9.40 -24.43 9.32
CA ILE A 94 9.49 -22.98 9.46
C ILE A 94 10.97 -22.64 9.61
N TYR A 95 11.43 -21.63 8.88
CA TYR A 95 12.83 -21.22 8.90
C TYR A 95 13.00 -19.70 8.75
N LEU A 96 14.21 -19.20 8.93
CA LEU A 96 14.54 -17.79 8.68
C LEU A 96 14.93 -17.61 7.20
N PRO A 97 14.19 -16.79 6.43
CA PRO A 97 14.53 -16.51 5.05
C PRO A 97 15.75 -15.61 4.95
N ILE A 98 16.35 -15.60 3.77
CA ILE A 98 17.47 -14.71 3.46
C ILE A 98 16.92 -13.36 3.01
N LEU A 99 17.43 -12.31 3.60
CA LEU A 99 17.16 -10.93 3.21
C LEU A 99 18.48 -10.28 2.83
N SER A 100 18.66 -9.95 1.57
CA SER A 100 19.83 -9.27 1.05
C SER A 100 19.50 -7.82 0.69
N ASN A 101 20.46 -6.94 0.92
CA ASN A 101 20.38 -5.54 0.52
C ASN A 101 21.02 -5.39 -0.87
N ALA A 102 20.26 -5.01 -1.87
CA ALA A 102 20.74 -4.80 -3.24
C ALA A 102 21.51 -3.49 -3.43
N GLY A 103 22.04 -2.93 -2.36
CA GLY A 103 22.74 -1.65 -2.39
C GLY A 103 21.82 -0.46 -2.15
N SER A 104 22.38 0.63 -1.69
CA SER A 104 21.71 1.92 -1.67
C SER A 104 22.12 2.68 -2.93
N SER A 105 21.26 2.83 -3.89
CA SER A 105 21.46 3.81 -4.94
C SER A 105 21.27 5.18 -4.32
N THR A 106 22.38 5.87 -4.08
CA THR A 106 22.35 7.28 -3.68
C THR A 106 21.80 8.09 -4.84
N GLY A 107 20.60 8.66 -4.68
CA GLY A 107 19.98 9.56 -5.64
C GLY A 107 18.70 9.06 -6.31
N LEU A 108 18.35 7.79 -6.22
CA LEU A 108 17.15 7.26 -6.85
C LEU A 108 16.06 7.06 -5.77
N GLU A 109 15.10 7.96 -5.70
CA GLU A 109 14.22 8.03 -4.52
C GLU A 109 12.92 7.25 -4.65
N ARG A 110 12.38 7.06 -5.85
CA ARG A 110 11.07 6.45 -6.02
C ARG A 110 10.98 5.53 -7.22
N ILE A 111 10.83 4.23 -6.97
CA ILE A 111 10.40 3.30 -8.01
C ILE A 111 8.88 3.30 -8.08
N ARG A 112 8.34 3.40 -9.28
CA ARG A 112 6.90 3.42 -9.54
C ARG A 112 6.41 2.20 -10.29
N CYS A 113 7.22 1.64 -11.16
CA CYS A 113 6.82 0.54 -12.01
C CYS A 113 8.03 -0.29 -12.44
N SER A 114 7.75 -1.47 -12.92
CA SER A 114 8.74 -2.40 -13.42
C SER A 114 8.15 -3.32 -14.48
N ALA A 115 8.99 -3.80 -15.39
CA ALA A 115 8.63 -4.80 -16.38
C ALA A 115 9.82 -5.70 -16.68
N GLU A 116 9.57 -6.98 -16.91
CA GLU A 116 10.56 -7.91 -17.44
C GLU A 116 10.53 -7.85 -18.97
N PHE A 117 11.67 -7.59 -19.56
CA PHE A 117 11.80 -7.49 -20.99
C PHE A 117 13.06 -8.19 -21.48
N LYS A 118 12.90 -9.14 -22.41
CA LYS A 118 14.01 -9.93 -22.97
C LYS A 118 14.95 -10.56 -21.93
N GLY A 119 14.40 -10.99 -20.81
CA GLY A 119 15.17 -11.64 -19.74
C GLY A 119 15.89 -10.67 -18.80
N THR A 120 15.57 -9.39 -18.83
CA THR A 120 16.09 -8.39 -17.90
C THR A 120 14.93 -7.69 -17.19
N LEU A 121 15.07 -7.45 -15.89
CA LEU A 121 14.13 -6.66 -15.11
C LEU A 121 14.51 -5.17 -15.21
N PHE A 122 13.57 -4.37 -15.67
CA PHE A 122 13.69 -2.92 -15.73
C PHE A 122 12.76 -2.25 -14.75
N THR A 123 13.21 -1.10 -14.23
CA THR A 123 12.40 -0.22 -13.36
C THR A 123 12.51 1.21 -13.81
N LEU A 124 11.48 2.01 -13.53
CA LEU A 124 11.54 3.46 -13.69
C LEU A 124 11.63 4.13 -12.32
N TRP A 125 12.55 5.04 -12.21
CA TRP A 125 12.86 5.82 -11.02
C TRP A 125 12.63 7.29 -11.29
N GLU A 126 12.22 8.01 -10.26
CA GLU A 126 12.12 9.48 -10.32
C GLU A 126 13.42 10.08 -9.75
N ASP A 127 14.04 10.95 -10.49
CA ASP A 127 15.16 11.74 -9.99
C ASP A 127 14.64 12.98 -9.26
N ASP A 128 14.93 13.08 -7.97
CA ASP A 128 14.53 14.21 -7.12
C ASP A 128 15.16 15.53 -7.55
N ALA A 129 16.25 15.50 -8.28
CA ALA A 129 17.08 16.69 -8.53
C ALA A 129 16.88 17.31 -9.92
N GLY A 130 16.32 16.60 -10.90
CA GLY A 130 16.55 17.05 -12.25
C GLY A 130 15.43 16.93 -13.28
N GLY A 131 14.32 16.33 -13.00
CA GLY A 131 13.23 16.24 -13.97
C GLY A 131 13.45 15.19 -15.05
N ALA A 132 14.25 14.15 -14.79
CA ALA A 132 14.38 12.96 -15.61
C ALA A 132 13.75 11.76 -14.92
N VAL A 133 13.22 10.83 -15.70
CA VAL A 133 12.87 9.49 -15.23
C VAL A 133 14.01 8.56 -15.66
N VAL A 134 14.69 7.98 -14.69
CA VAL A 134 15.79 7.06 -14.92
C VAL A 134 15.24 5.66 -15.10
N CYS A 135 15.61 5.00 -16.19
CA CYS A 135 15.39 3.58 -16.39
C CYS A 135 16.61 2.83 -15.85
N ALA A 136 16.40 1.97 -14.89
CA ALA A 136 17.43 1.10 -14.35
C ALA A 136 17.13 -0.36 -14.67
N LYS A 137 18.17 -1.17 -14.83
CA LYS A 137 18.11 -2.62 -14.99
C LYS A 137 18.75 -3.32 -13.80
N PHE A 138 18.23 -4.48 -13.44
CA PHE A 138 18.84 -5.35 -12.46
C PHE A 138 19.94 -6.20 -13.12
N ASP A 139 21.14 -6.11 -12.60
CA ASP A 139 22.28 -6.94 -13.01
C ASP A 139 22.55 -8.00 -11.92
N SER A 140 22.50 -9.26 -12.34
CA SER A 140 22.67 -10.42 -11.45
C SER A 140 24.05 -11.08 -11.54
N ASP A 141 24.91 -10.67 -12.48
CA ASP A 141 26.03 -11.51 -12.90
C ASP A 141 27.20 -11.58 -11.89
N ASP A 142 27.51 -10.51 -11.14
CA ASP A 142 28.69 -10.53 -10.26
C ASP A 142 28.40 -10.01 -8.83
N ASP A 143 27.52 -9.04 -8.69
CA ASP A 143 27.12 -8.45 -7.40
C ASP A 143 25.72 -7.87 -7.64
N PRO A 144 24.65 -8.52 -7.14
CA PRO A 144 23.29 -8.12 -7.46
C PRO A 144 23.05 -6.65 -7.15
N GLN A 145 22.98 -5.83 -8.19
CA GLN A 145 22.81 -4.39 -8.09
C GLN A 145 21.94 -3.83 -9.20
N TRP A 146 21.44 -2.64 -8.97
CA TRP A 146 20.71 -1.88 -9.96
C TRP A 146 21.66 -0.95 -10.72
N GLU A 147 21.65 -1.06 -12.04
CA GLU A 147 22.43 -0.21 -12.93
C GLU A 147 21.51 0.70 -13.74
N GLU A 148 21.95 1.92 -13.95
CA GLU A 148 21.27 2.81 -14.89
C GLU A 148 21.37 2.25 -16.29
N ALA A 149 20.22 2.06 -16.95
CA ALA A 149 20.15 1.61 -18.34
C ALA A 149 20.01 2.79 -19.30
N GLY A 150 19.24 3.81 -18.91
CA GLY A 150 19.03 5.01 -19.72
C GLY A 150 18.08 5.98 -19.02
N GLU A 151 17.87 7.13 -19.64
CA GLU A 151 16.99 8.18 -19.11
C GLU A 151 15.85 8.45 -20.09
N ILE A 152 14.64 8.64 -19.55
CA ILE A 152 13.52 9.22 -20.29
C ILE A 152 13.50 10.72 -19.99
N ILE A 153 13.96 11.48 -20.96
CA ILE A 153 14.02 12.93 -20.86
C ILE A 153 12.81 13.50 -21.58
N ASN A 154 12.23 14.57 -21.05
CA ASN A 154 11.17 15.29 -21.74
C ASN A 154 11.72 15.96 -23.01
N ILE A 155 11.75 15.22 -24.10
CA ILE A 155 12.17 15.74 -25.39
C ILE A 155 11.08 16.62 -26.04
N HIS A 156 9.84 16.51 -25.61
CA HIS A 156 8.73 17.27 -26.17
C HIS A 156 8.67 18.71 -25.71
N GLY A 157 9.11 19.02 -24.51
CA GLY A 157 9.27 20.41 -24.10
C GLY A 157 10.33 21.16 -24.92
N VAL A 158 11.09 20.46 -25.78
CA VAL A 158 12.30 21.02 -26.42
C VAL A 158 12.43 20.82 -27.92
N VAL A 159 11.98 19.72 -28.47
CA VAL A 159 12.29 19.41 -29.88
C VAL A 159 11.12 19.63 -30.85
N GLY A 160 9.93 19.73 -30.38
CA GLY A 160 8.78 19.83 -31.25
C GLY A 160 8.16 21.22 -31.34
N THR A 161 8.03 21.92 -30.29
CA THR A 161 7.53 23.31 -30.23
C THR A 161 7.80 23.84 -28.83
N ALA A 162 8.50 24.95 -28.71
CA ALA A 162 8.50 25.78 -27.51
C ALA A 162 7.08 26.22 -27.11
N SER A 163 6.05 25.62 -27.69
CA SER A 163 4.64 25.97 -27.50
C SER A 163 4.01 25.33 -26.26
N SER A 164 4.61 24.33 -25.63
CA SER A 164 4.00 23.70 -24.46
C SER A 164 4.25 24.44 -23.14
N VAL A 165 5.33 25.20 -23.04
CA VAL A 165 5.64 26.04 -21.86
C VAL A 165 5.49 27.52 -22.15
N ILE A 166 5.38 27.91 -23.43
CA ILE A 166 5.14 29.27 -23.85
C ILE A 166 3.68 29.40 -24.26
N THR A 167 2.92 30.13 -23.51
CA THR A 167 1.48 30.29 -23.73
C THR A 167 1.16 31.46 -24.68
N ASP A 168 1.90 32.51 -24.59
CA ASP A 168 1.72 33.64 -25.48
C ASP A 168 3.04 34.43 -25.72
N THR A 169 3.15 35.03 -26.91
CA THR A 169 4.26 35.87 -27.28
C THR A 169 3.77 37.16 -27.92
N SER A 170 4.37 38.28 -27.57
CA SER A 170 4.03 39.57 -28.14
C SER A 170 5.28 40.35 -28.51
N VAL A 171 5.20 41.07 -29.60
CA VAL A 171 6.32 41.83 -30.10
C VAL A 171 5.99 43.30 -30.32
N GLY A 172 6.95 44.17 -30.11
CA GLY A 172 6.87 45.61 -30.42
C GLY A 172 8.19 46.14 -30.92
N THR A 173 8.15 46.97 -31.93
CA THR A 173 9.33 47.62 -32.50
C THR A 173 9.13 49.12 -32.65
N GLY A 174 10.20 49.87 -32.64
CA GLY A 174 10.14 51.31 -32.80
C GLY A 174 11.46 51.93 -33.19
N THR A 175 11.43 53.21 -33.50
CA THR A 175 12.60 54.01 -33.93
C THR A 175 12.88 55.25 -33.05
N SER A 176 11.99 55.58 -32.15
CA SER A 176 12.19 56.70 -31.22
C SER A 176 11.16 56.73 -30.07
N GLY A 177 11.51 57.28 -28.94
CA GLY A 177 10.61 57.50 -27.80
C GLY A 177 11.25 57.08 -26.48
N THR A 178 10.73 57.63 -25.38
CA THR A 178 11.17 57.28 -24.02
C THR A 178 10.40 56.12 -23.45
N THR A 179 9.38 55.62 -24.17
CA THR A 179 8.58 54.47 -23.74
C THR A 179 8.17 53.60 -24.92
N ARG A 180 8.09 52.29 -24.73
CA ARG A 180 7.50 51.36 -25.65
C ARG A 180 6.40 50.57 -24.94
N THR A 181 5.23 50.52 -25.55
CA THR A 181 4.08 49.74 -25.06
C THR A 181 3.78 48.61 -26.00
N VAL A 182 3.66 47.39 -25.47
CA VAL A 182 3.29 46.17 -26.18
C VAL A 182 2.12 45.55 -25.45
N SER A 183 1.02 45.28 -26.17
CA SER A 183 -0.10 44.52 -25.58
C SER A 183 0.28 43.05 -25.54
N HIS A 184 0.10 42.43 -24.38
CA HIS A 184 0.45 41.01 -24.15
C HIS A 184 -0.68 40.35 -23.35
N VAL A 185 -0.93 39.07 -23.65
CA VAL A 185 -1.93 38.26 -22.99
C VAL A 185 -1.22 37.34 -22.00
N VAL A 186 -1.76 37.24 -20.81
CA VAL A 186 -1.40 36.24 -19.79
C VAL A 186 -2.66 35.46 -19.51
N SER A 187 -2.65 34.14 -19.68
CA SER A 187 -3.77 33.27 -19.33
C SER A 187 -3.66 32.85 -17.87
N GLY A 188 -4.79 32.44 -17.26
CA GLY A 188 -4.87 32.15 -15.81
C GLY A 188 -3.92 31.05 -15.30
N ASP A 189 -3.30 30.29 -16.22
CA ASP A 189 -2.33 29.22 -15.89
C ASP A 189 -0.88 29.71 -16.04
N ASP A 190 -0.66 30.94 -16.50
CA ASP A 190 0.69 31.49 -16.65
C ASP A 190 1.24 31.92 -15.32
N THR A 191 2.36 31.32 -14.93
CA THR A 191 3.01 31.59 -13.65
C THR A 191 4.18 32.56 -13.76
N PHE A 192 4.62 32.89 -15.00
CA PHE A 192 5.84 33.64 -15.19
C PHE A 192 5.84 34.43 -16.51
N LEU A 193 6.42 35.60 -16.49
CA LEU A 193 6.58 36.46 -17.67
C LEU A 193 8.05 36.83 -17.86
N LEU A 194 8.59 36.53 -19.03
CA LEU A 194 9.87 37.00 -19.49
C LEU A 194 9.67 38.13 -20.51
N VAL A 195 10.46 39.20 -20.39
CA VAL A 195 10.48 40.29 -21.35
C VAL A 195 11.91 40.57 -21.78
N PHE A 196 12.16 40.43 -23.07
CA PHE A 196 13.42 40.74 -23.69
C PHE A 196 13.33 42.12 -24.34
N VAL A 197 14.32 43.00 -24.08
CA VAL A 197 14.38 44.34 -24.61
C VAL A 197 15.69 44.56 -25.34
N GLY A 198 15.63 44.79 -26.63
CA GLY A 198 16.80 45.08 -27.50
C GLY A 198 16.80 46.55 -27.95
N ASN A 199 17.94 47.17 -27.87
CA ASN A 199 18.16 48.55 -28.35
C ASN A 199 19.37 48.62 -29.27
N TYR A 200 19.27 49.40 -30.31
CA TYR A 200 20.36 49.85 -31.18
C TYR A 200 20.37 51.35 -31.32
N ASP A 201 21.40 52.00 -30.80
CA ASP A 201 21.55 53.44 -30.80
C ASP A 201 23.04 53.84 -30.97
N THR A 202 23.33 54.60 -31.98
CA THR A 202 24.68 55.07 -32.34
C THR A 202 24.98 56.48 -31.83
N ASP A 203 24.02 57.09 -31.12
CA ASP A 203 24.17 58.44 -30.57
C ASP A 203 25.11 58.46 -29.35
N THR A 204 25.60 59.64 -28.98
CA THR A 204 26.51 59.79 -27.87
C THR A 204 25.84 59.50 -26.51
N THR A 205 24.51 59.59 -26.45
CA THR A 205 23.70 59.18 -25.30
C THR A 205 22.93 57.94 -25.65
N ARG A 206 23.51 56.74 -25.38
CA ARG A 206 22.97 55.44 -25.72
C ARG A 206 21.62 55.18 -25.05
N GLN A 207 20.65 54.65 -25.83
CA GLN A 207 19.34 54.28 -25.30
C GLN A 207 19.42 52.86 -24.67
N TYR A 208 18.90 52.68 -23.46
CA TYR A 208 18.72 51.42 -22.81
C TYR A 208 17.46 51.45 -21.92
N ALA A 209 16.90 50.26 -21.60
CA ALA A 209 15.75 50.16 -20.74
C ALA A 209 16.13 50.43 -19.27
N THR A 210 15.43 51.37 -18.62
CA THR A 210 15.60 51.70 -17.21
C THR A 210 14.50 51.09 -16.34
N GLY A 211 13.43 50.57 -16.93
CA GLY A 211 12.33 49.89 -16.25
C GLY A 211 11.38 49.23 -17.22
N VAL A 212 10.81 48.14 -16.80
CA VAL A 212 9.76 47.40 -17.51
C VAL A 212 8.61 47.17 -16.54
N THR A 213 7.37 47.40 -16.98
CA THR A 213 6.18 47.10 -16.16
C THR A 213 5.19 46.27 -16.98
N TYR A 214 4.40 45.43 -16.31
CA TYR A 214 3.24 44.71 -16.86
C TYR A 214 2.04 44.93 -15.94
N ALA A 215 0.91 45.37 -16.51
CA ALA A 215 -0.28 45.74 -15.74
C ALA A 215 0.02 46.76 -14.62
N GLY A 216 1.07 47.60 -14.79
CA GLY A 216 1.53 48.56 -13.77
C GLY A 216 2.48 47.99 -12.71
N VAL A 217 2.76 46.68 -12.70
CA VAL A 217 3.73 46.02 -11.80
C VAL A 217 5.11 46.05 -12.46
N SER A 218 6.15 46.42 -11.67
CA SER A 218 7.52 46.48 -12.16
C SER A 218 8.15 45.07 -12.27
N LEU A 219 8.81 44.80 -13.39
CA LEU A 219 9.64 43.65 -13.64
C LEU A 219 11.05 43.84 -13.07
N SER A 220 11.69 42.76 -12.67
CA SER A 220 13.09 42.73 -12.27
C SER A 220 14.00 42.39 -13.44
N GLN A 221 15.12 43.14 -13.60
CA GLN A 221 16.13 42.84 -14.61
C GLN A 221 16.98 41.65 -14.14
N ARG A 222 17.13 40.65 -15.01
CA ARG A 222 17.96 39.46 -14.72
C ARG A 222 19.36 39.58 -15.30
N GLY A 223 19.50 40.19 -16.48
CA GLY A 223 20.80 40.31 -17.14
C GLY A 223 20.77 41.20 -18.37
N VAL A 224 21.94 41.48 -18.87
CA VAL A 224 22.15 42.33 -19.99
C VAL A 224 23.34 41.87 -20.84
N GLY A 225 23.19 41.88 -22.16
CA GLY A 225 24.27 41.79 -23.12
C GLY A 225 24.59 43.20 -23.61
N GLY A 226 25.82 43.63 -23.34
CA GLY A 226 26.31 45.01 -23.59
C GLY A 226 26.41 45.81 -22.29
N THR A 227 27.08 46.97 -22.37
CA THR A 227 27.26 47.90 -21.25
C THR A 227 26.35 49.08 -21.41
N GLU A 228 25.41 49.24 -20.50
CA GLU A 228 24.43 50.33 -20.51
C GLU A 228 25.13 51.71 -20.60
N GLY A 229 24.70 52.53 -21.55
CA GLY A 229 25.23 53.84 -21.80
C GLY A 229 26.58 53.94 -22.52
N THR A 230 27.19 52.78 -22.89
CA THR A 230 28.48 52.76 -23.59
C THR A 230 28.46 52.02 -24.92
N ASP A 231 27.77 50.90 -25.01
CA ASP A 231 27.72 50.08 -26.25
C ASP A 231 26.57 50.56 -27.18
N ASP A 232 26.75 50.42 -28.50
CA ASP A 232 25.75 50.77 -29.52
C ASP A 232 24.56 49.80 -29.51
N MET A 233 24.80 48.58 -29.02
CA MET A 233 23.83 47.52 -28.94
C MET A 233 23.65 47.04 -27.53
N ILE A 234 22.39 46.92 -27.08
CA ILE A 234 22.06 46.37 -25.78
C ILE A 234 20.89 45.41 -25.93
N CYS A 235 20.98 44.28 -25.29
CA CYS A 235 19.88 43.34 -25.11
C CYS A 235 19.75 42.96 -23.65
N SER A 236 18.60 43.17 -23.04
CA SER A 236 18.34 42.84 -21.64
C SER A 236 17.16 41.92 -21.45
N VAL A 237 17.20 41.09 -20.39
CA VAL A 237 16.12 40.19 -20.00
C VAL A 237 15.55 40.61 -18.64
N TRP A 238 14.24 40.68 -18.58
CA TRP A 238 13.43 41.07 -17.43
C TRP A 238 12.42 39.98 -17.12
N TYR A 239 11.99 39.88 -15.86
CA TYR A 239 11.04 38.88 -15.44
C TYR A 239 10.03 39.41 -14.43
N LEU A 240 8.86 38.75 -14.41
CA LEU A 240 7.82 38.93 -13.42
C LEU A 240 7.26 37.58 -13.03
N ASP A 241 7.25 37.33 -11.73
CA ASP A 241 6.60 36.17 -11.14
C ASP A 241 5.12 36.48 -10.91
N ALA A 242 4.24 35.51 -11.12
CA ALA A 242 2.79 35.67 -10.97
C ALA A 242 2.24 36.93 -11.68
N PRO A 243 2.40 37.03 -13.02
CA PRO A 243 1.85 38.16 -13.75
C PRO A 243 0.32 38.19 -13.69
N ALA A 244 -0.27 39.38 -13.76
CA ALA A 244 -1.72 39.54 -13.75
C ALA A 244 -2.37 38.99 -15.01
N ASP A 245 -3.45 38.24 -14.87
CA ASP A 245 -4.22 37.65 -15.96
C ASP A 245 -4.83 38.66 -16.90
N GLY A 246 -5.08 38.20 -18.12
CA GLY A 246 -5.77 38.96 -19.15
C GLY A 246 -4.84 39.74 -20.07
N THR A 247 -5.44 40.53 -20.93
CA THR A 247 -4.72 41.37 -21.88
C THR A 247 -4.29 42.69 -21.21
N ASN A 248 -2.98 42.81 -20.96
CA ASN A 248 -2.40 43.99 -20.35
C ASN A 248 -1.22 44.53 -21.15
N ASN A 249 -0.73 45.71 -20.77
CA ASN A 249 0.38 46.34 -21.49
C ASN A 249 1.71 46.02 -20.77
N VAL A 250 2.68 45.52 -21.53
CA VAL A 250 4.10 45.64 -21.21
C VAL A 250 4.55 47.02 -21.58
N VAL A 251 5.05 47.79 -20.61
CA VAL A 251 5.55 49.18 -20.87
C VAL A 251 7.03 49.20 -20.53
N VAL A 252 7.86 49.46 -21.50
CA VAL A 252 9.30 49.63 -21.32
C VAL A 252 9.59 51.13 -21.27
N THR A 253 10.33 51.57 -20.26
CA THR A 253 10.81 52.94 -20.10
C THR A 253 12.30 53.00 -20.38
N TYR A 254 12.70 53.95 -21.20
CA TYR A 254 14.08 54.17 -21.59
C TYR A 254 14.69 55.41 -20.92
N ASN A 255 16.01 55.41 -20.79
CA ASN A 255 16.78 56.53 -20.22
C ASN A 255 16.71 57.78 -21.10
N THR A 256 16.52 57.60 -22.40
CA THR A 256 16.46 58.71 -23.38
C THR A 256 15.60 58.31 -24.56
N SER A 257 15.24 59.28 -25.42
CA SER A 257 14.60 59.04 -26.71
C SER A 257 15.66 58.71 -27.75
N GLY A 258 15.87 57.36 -27.98
CA GLY A 258 16.77 56.90 -29.01
C GLY A 258 16.28 57.19 -30.42
N THR A 259 17.22 57.29 -31.36
CA THR A 259 16.94 57.64 -32.73
C THR A 259 17.00 56.47 -33.70
N THR A 260 17.53 55.30 -33.27
CA THR A 260 17.84 54.21 -34.20
C THR A 260 16.80 53.09 -34.18
N ARG A 261 16.73 52.28 -33.16
CA ARG A 261 15.75 51.15 -33.09
C ARG A 261 15.62 50.52 -31.73
N ASP A 262 14.41 50.11 -31.39
CA ASP A 262 14.12 49.29 -30.24
C ASP A 262 13.25 48.07 -30.64
N SER A 263 13.36 46.98 -29.91
CA SER A 263 12.52 45.82 -29.99
C SER A 263 12.22 45.25 -28.62
N VAL A 264 10.97 44.87 -28.42
CA VAL A 264 10.49 44.27 -27.18
C VAL A 264 9.82 42.97 -27.55
N ILE A 265 10.18 41.89 -26.89
CA ILE A 265 9.54 40.58 -26.99
C ILE A 265 9.12 40.13 -25.59
N ALA A 266 7.83 39.88 -25.40
CA ALA A 266 7.26 39.35 -24.18
C ALA A 266 6.86 37.92 -24.41
N VAL A 267 7.13 37.06 -23.44
CA VAL A 267 6.86 35.62 -23.45
C VAL A 267 6.25 35.24 -22.13
N SER A 268 5.01 34.77 -22.13
CA SER A 268 4.38 34.18 -20.94
C SER A 268 4.73 32.71 -20.86
N LEU A 269 4.98 32.23 -19.65
CA LEU A 269 5.35 30.85 -19.35
C LEU A 269 4.42 30.30 -18.29
N HIS A 270 3.95 29.05 -18.48
CA HIS A 270 3.28 28.30 -17.44
C HIS A 270 4.21 27.27 -16.80
N ASN A 271 3.83 26.76 -15.65
CA ASN A 271 4.56 25.75 -14.89
C ASN A 271 6.02 26.11 -14.55
N VAL A 272 6.37 27.38 -14.47
CA VAL A 272 7.66 27.78 -13.92
C VAL A 272 7.68 27.48 -12.42
N ALA A 273 8.80 26.98 -11.92
CA ALA A 273 8.96 26.64 -10.51
C ALA A 273 8.59 27.85 -9.60
N ASP A 274 7.89 27.57 -8.51
CA ASP A 274 7.43 28.61 -7.60
C ASP A 274 8.62 29.26 -6.86
N ILE A 275 8.70 30.58 -6.89
CA ILE A 275 9.78 31.32 -6.23
C ILE A 275 9.70 31.15 -4.70
N GLY A 276 8.49 30.99 -4.13
CA GLY A 276 8.24 30.89 -2.68
C GLY A 276 8.80 32.07 -1.85
N ASP A 277 10.01 32.50 -2.19
CA ASP A 277 10.72 33.66 -1.63
C ASP A 277 11.50 34.36 -2.76
N PRO A 278 11.29 35.64 -3.01
CA PRO A 278 12.03 36.42 -4.00
C PRO A 278 13.57 36.36 -3.85
N ALA A 279 14.08 36.00 -2.67
CA ALA A 279 15.50 35.79 -2.45
C ALA A 279 16.05 34.54 -3.14
N ASN A 280 15.18 33.61 -3.54
CA ASN A 280 15.53 32.33 -4.14
C ASN A 280 15.42 32.31 -5.67
N ILE A 281 15.30 33.43 -6.32
CA ILE A 281 15.19 33.51 -7.80
C ILE A 281 16.33 32.83 -8.54
N THR A 282 17.50 32.66 -7.93
CA THR A 282 18.63 31.95 -8.51
C THR A 282 18.39 30.44 -8.67
N ASN A 283 17.40 29.86 -7.98
CA ASN A 283 17.01 28.47 -8.12
C ASN A 283 16.09 28.28 -9.35
N ILE A 284 15.45 29.37 -9.80
CA ILE A 284 14.50 29.35 -10.91
C ILE A 284 15.13 29.88 -12.19
N LEU A 285 15.80 31.00 -12.08
CA LEU A 285 16.50 31.64 -13.19
C LEU A 285 18.02 31.48 -12.99
N SER A 286 18.68 30.79 -13.92
CA SER A 286 20.14 30.79 -13.97
C SER A 286 20.67 32.23 -14.11
N SER A 287 21.95 32.42 -13.81
CA SER A 287 22.59 33.70 -14.09
C SER A 287 22.54 34.02 -15.59
N ALA A 288 21.95 35.15 -15.95
CA ALA A 288 21.94 35.56 -17.33
C ALA A 288 23.37 35.91 -17.79
N VAL A 289 23.70 35.48 -18.97
CA VAL A 289 24.99 35.73 -19.63
C VAL A 289 24.71 36.52 -20.88
N GLY A 290 25.54 37.49 -21.20
CA GLY A 290 25.38 38.28 -22.39
C GLY A 290 26.71 38.56 -23.09
N ALA A 291 26.63 38.82 -24.38
CA ALA A 291 27.73 39.24 -25.24
C ALA A 291 27.28 40.40 -26.13
N VAL A 292 28.20 41.25 -26.48
CA VAL A 292 27.98 42.34 -27.40
C VAL A 292 29.13 42.42 -28.41
N ASN A 293 28.82 42.83 -29.62
CA ASN A 293 29.82 43.14 -30.61
C ASN A 293 29.29 44.28 -31.53
N ASP A 294 29.87 45.47 -31.40
CA ASP A 294 29.50 46.62 -32.20
C ASP A 294 30.11 46.60 -33.62
N SER A 295 30.94 45.60 -33.91
CA SER A 295 31.45 45.33 -35.26
C SER A 295 30.53 44.34 -35.95
N THR A 296 30.53 44.41 -37.30
CA THR A 296 29.75 43.48 -38.13
C THR A 296 30.38 42.07 -38.12
N THR A 297 29.58 41.07 -37.73
CA THR A 297 29.93 39.66 -37.75
C THR A 297 28.81 38.86 -38.42
N THR A 298 28.96 37.55 -38.55
CA THR A 298 27.95 36.64 -39.14
C THR A 298 27.40 35.64 -38.18
N SER A 299 27.87 35.66 -36.91
CA SER A 299 27.37 34.78 -35.86
C SER A 299 27.66 35.30 -34.48
N SER A 300 26.88 34.85 -33.52
CA SER A 300 27.08 35.03 -32.07
C SER A 300 26.91 33.72 -31.38
N SER A 301 27.66 33.49 -30.29
CA SER A 301 27.45 32.36 -29.38
C SER A 301 27.72 32.85 -27.94
N ILE A 302 26.83 32.50 -27.05
CA ILE A 302 26.96 32.68 -25.59
C ILE A 302 26.85 31.33 -24.91
N THR A 303 27.52 31.17 -23.78
CA THR A 303 27.41 29.95 -22.98
C THR A 303 26.63 30.30 -21.72
N VAL A 304 25.46 29.72 -21.57
CA VAL A 304 24.61 29.87 -20.39
C VAL A 304 24.90 28.71 -19.44
N THR A 305 25.24 29.03 -18.19
CA THR A 305 25.32 28.03 -17.13
C THR A 305 23.89 27.74 -16.66
N ALA A 306 23.45 26.52 -16.86
CA ALA A 306 22.11 26.09 -16.51
C ALA A 306 22.17 24.84 -15.65
N THR A 307 21.11 24.52 -14.95
CA THR A 307 20.94 23.18 -14.34
C THR A 307 20.36 22.26 -15.39
N VAL A 308 20.79 21.02 -15.43
CA VAL A 308 20.18 20.00 -16.31
C VAL A 308 18.68 19.99 -16.06
N GLY A 309 17.90 19.99 -17.13
CA GLY A 309 16.43 20.09 -17.05
C GLY A 309 15.85 21.50 -17.17
N GLN A 310 16.66 22.56 -17.12
CA GLN A 310 16.18 23.90 -17.42
C GLN A 310 15.94 24.10 -18.92
N VAL A 311 15.04 24.99 -19.28
CA VAL A 311 14.94 25.52 -20.63
C VAL A 311 15.71 26.83 -20.69
N VAL A 312 16.70 26.89 -21.55
CA VAL A 312 17.50 28.09 -21.77
C VAL A 312 16.85 28.93 -22.87
N PHE A 313 16.55 30.17 -22.53
CA PHE A 313 16.09 31.21 -23.48
C PHE A 313 17.24 32.08 -23.86
N ASP A 314 17.34 32.44 -25.12
CA ASP A 314 18.22 33.50 -25.55
C ASP A 314 17.46 34.54 -26.36
N ALA A 315 17.98 35.73 -26.38
CA ALA A 315 17.52 36.79 -27.22
C ALA A 315 18.72 37.52 -27.85
N ILE A 316 18.65 37.78 -29.18
CA ILE A 316 19.66 38.50 -29.90
C ILE A 316 19.03 39.72 -30.59
N MET A 317 19.65 40.87 -30.38
CA MET A 317 19.33 42.13 -31.13
C MET A 317 20.41 42.35 -32.16
N LEU A 318 19.99 42.67 -33.37
CA LEU A 318 20.88 42.97 -34.53
C LEU A 318 20.72 44.40 -35.00
N SER A 319 21.84 45.00 -35.49
CA SER A 319 21.78 46.29 -36.15
C SER A 319 21.02 46.23 -37.48
N THR A 320 21.06 45.08 -38.17
CA THR A 320 20.30 44.84 -39.41
C THR A 320 20.01 43.34 -39.61
N GLY A 321 18.93 43.04 -40.29
CA GLY A 321 18.66 41.66 -40.78
C GLY A 321 17.96 40.79 -39.76
N SER A 322 17.86 39.51 -40.10
CA SER A 322 17.23 38.44 -39.29
C SER A 322 18.23 37.37 -38.94
N THR A 323 17.92 36.56 -37.93
CA THR A 323 18.76 35.49 -37.43
C THR A 323 18.21 34.11 -37.82
N THR A 324 19.08 33.11 -37.71
CA THR A 324 18.73 31.67 -37.70
C THR A 324 19.34 31.07 -36.46
N ALA A 325 18.51 30.44 -35.64
CA ALA A 325 18.91 29.75 -34.44
C ALA A 325 19.84 28.56 -34.73
N GLY A 326 20.68 28.19 -33.77
CA GLY A 326 21.60 27.06 -33.88
C GLY A 326 20.89 25.71 -34.05
N ALA A 327 21.64 24.67 -34.30
CA ALA A 327 21.11 23.37 -34.71
C ALA A 327 20.24 22.67 -33.68
N LEU A 328 20.47 22.93 -32.40
CA LEU A 328 19.69 22.37 -31.26
C LEU A 328 18.67 23.35 -30.71
N GLN A 329 18.54 24.51 -31.33
CA GLN A 329 17.68 25.59 -30.81
C GLN A 329 16.40 25.68 -31.63
N THR A 330 15.32 26.01 -30.93
CA THR A 330 14.01 26.28 -31.51
C THR A 330 13.72 27.78 -31.44
N GLY A 331 13.44 28.39 -32.57
CA GLY A 331 13.02 29.79 -32.64
C GLY A 331 11.63 29.96 -32.04
N VAL A 332 11.49 30.86 -31.06
CA VAL A 332 10.22 31.16 -30.38
C VAL A 332 9.47 32.24 -31.18
N VAL A 333 10.08 33.39 -31.33
CA VAL A 333 9.47 34.56 -31.98
C VAL A 333 10.57 35.50 -32.47
N SER A 334 10.30 36.18 -33.51
CA SER A 334 11.24 37.16 -34.05
C SER A 334 10.55 38.44 -34.56
N THR A 335 11.26 39.54 -34.46
CA THR A 335 10.98 40.83 -35.13
C THR A 335 11.92 40.92 -36.37
N THR A 336 11.90 42.09 -37.05
CA THR A 336 12.85 42.34 -38.13
C THR A 336 14.32 42.40 -37.69
N GLN A 337 14.58 42.49 -36.35
CA GLN A 337 15.94 42.69 -35.85
C GLN A 337 16.24 42.00 -34.53
N MET A 338 15.23 41.47 -33.84
CA MET A 338 15.39 40.74 -32.62
C MET A 338 14.73 39.36 -32.74
N ALA A 339 15.36 38.33 -32.21
CA ALA A 339 14.80 37.02 -32.14
C ALA A 339 15.05 36.38 -30.78
N VAL A 340 14.11 35.57 -30.33
CA VAL A 340 14.21 34.75 -29.16
C VAL A 340 14.20 33.28 -29.61
N SER A 341 15.11 32.47 -29.05
CA SER A 341 15.09 31.03 -29.19
C SER A 341 15.27 30.32 -27.86
N THR A 342 15.04 29.02 -27.88
CA THR A 342 15.15 28.16 -26.71
C THR A 342 15.97 26.93 -27.00
N GLU A 343 16.64 26.40 -25.96
CA GLU A 343 17.31 25.12 -25.97
C GLU A 343 17.16 24.44 -24.61
N TYR A 344 17.00 23.14 -24.59
CA TYR A 344 16.96 22.35 -23.37
C TYR A 344 18.36 22.13 -22.80
N ALA A 345 18.50 22.31 -21.48
CA ALA A 345 19.77 22.11 -20.80
C ALA A 345 20.04 20.62 -20.57
N SER A 346 20.64 19.97 -21.56
CA SER A 346 21.15 18.58 -21.44
C SER A 346 22.48 18.49 -20.68
N SER A 347 23.07 19.63 -20.33
CA SER A 347 24.30 19.73 -19.55
C SER A 347 24.30 21.04 -18.78
N THR A 348 25.27 21.19 -17.85
CA THR A 348 25.42 22.41 -17.06
C THR A 348 25.98 23.61 -17.84
N SER A 349 26.23 23.45 -19.14
CA SER A 349 26.82 24.48 -19.99
C SER A 349 26.21 24.38 -21.39
N ILE A 350 25.29 25.30 -21.71
CA ILE A 350 24.56 25.34 -22.97
C ILE A 350 25.07 26.46 -23.82
N ALA A 351 25.45 26.13 -25.07
CA ALA A 351 25.96 27.09 -26.04
C ALA A 351 24.80 27.58 -26.91
N MET A 352 24.23 28.73 -26.60
CA MET A 352 23.23 29.40 -27.44
C MET A 352 23.90 30.12 -28.58
N SER A 353 23.64 29.71 -29.81
CA SER A 353 24.29 30.23 -31.00
C SER A 353 23.29 30.73 -32.05
N GLN A 354 23.61 31.82 -32.70
CA GLN A 354 22.78 32.46 -33.72
C GLN A 354 23.64 32.78 -34.95
N THR A 355 23.11 32.57 -36.15
CA THR A 355 23.73 32.94 -37.38
C THR A 355 22.91 34.02 -38.10
N PHE A 356 23.56 34.95 -38.77
CA PHE A 356 22.90 36.09 -39.41
C PHE A 356 23.73 36.63 -40.58
N SER A 357 23.21 37.51 -41.43
CA SER A 357 23.90 37.95 -42.61
C SER A 357 25.05 38.86 -42.21
N SER A 358 25.33 39.69 -41.72
CA SER A 358 26.43 40.51 -41.22
C SER A 358 25.90 41.74 -40.50
N ALA A 359 26.07 41.77 -39.20
CA ALA A 359 25.50 42.80 -38.35
C ALA A 359 26.32 42.94 -37.04
N ALA A 360 26.23 44.10 -36.41
CA ALA A 360 26.54 44.25 -34.99
C ALA A 360 25.41 43.61 -34.17
N TYR A 361 25.72 43.10 -32.99
CA TYR A 361 24.73 42.38 -32.17
C TYR A 361 24.92 42.62 -30.66
N ALA A 362 23.83 42.46 -29.90
CA ALA A 362 23.83 42.16 -28.49
C ALA A 362 23.01 40.92 -28.24
N HIS A 363 23.55 39.98 -27.44
CA HIS A 363 23.00 38.66 -27.16
C HIS A 363 22.91 38.47 -25.66
N VAL A 364 21.78 37.96 -25.17
CA VAL A 364 21.57 37.61 -23.74
C VAL A 364 20.87 36.27 -23.63
N GLY A 365 21.24 35.48 -22.65
CA GLY A 365 20.58 34.17 -22.36
C GLY A 365 20.36 33.94 -20.89
N VAL A 366 19.31 33.22 -20.58
CA VAL A 366 18.90 32.83 -19.22
C VAL A 366 18.27 31.46 -19.22
N GLY A 367 18.59 30.59 -18.24
CA GLY A 367 17.91 29.32 -18.03
C GLY A 367 16.74 29.50 -17.07
N VAL A 368 15.63 28.82 -17.35
CA VAL A 368 14.40 28.84 -16.55
C VAL A 368 14.12 27.42 -16.06
N THR A 369 13.90 27.27 -14.74
CA THR A 369 13.47 26.01 -14.13
C THR A 369 11.95 25.94 -14.16
N PHE A 370 11.42 24.89 -14.71
CA PHE A 370 9.99 24.59 -14.65
C PHE A 370 9.67 23.71 -13.47
N LYS A 371 8.42 23.77 -12.97
CA LYS A 371 7.95 22.84 -11.95
C LYS A 371 8.18 21.43 -12.48
N GLY A 372 9.07 20.72 -11.84
CA GLY A 372 9.37 19.34 -12.18
C GLY A 372 8.20 18.47 -11.81
N GLY A 373 7.25 18.32 -12.68
CA GLY A 373 6.24 17.30 -12.65
C GLY A 373 6.70 16.10 -13.43
N VAL A 374 7.92 15.63 -13.22
CA VAL A 374 8.39 14.41 -13.86
C VAL A 374 8.11 13.26 -12.94
N GLY A 375 7.26 12.34 -13.37
CA GLY A 375 6.93 11.15 -12.62
C GLY A 375 6.74 9.94 -13.54
N ALA A 376 7.36 8.82 -13.20
CA ALA A 376 7.02 7.55 -13.79
C ALA A 376 5.62 7.13 -13.33
N LEU A 377 4.73 6.80 -14.23
CA LEU A 377 3.38 6.35 -13.91
C LEU A 377 3.28 4.83 -13.96
N ASP A 378 3.60 4.25 -15.13
CA ASP A 378 3.55 2.82 -15.31
C ASP A 378 4.45 2.37 -16.45
N MET A 379 4.77 1.06 -16.50
CA MET A 379 5.57 0.44 -17.55
C MET A 379 5.10 -0.99 -17.80
N ILE A 380 4.96 -1.33 -19.07
CA ILE A 380 4.69 -2.68 -19.52
C ILE A 380 5.68 -3.12 -20.57
N ALA A 381 5.83 -4.43 -20.73
CA ALA A 381 6.64 -5.02 -21.80
C ALA A 381 5.72 -5.74 -22.77
N THR A 382 5.87 -5.44 -24.06
CA THR A 382 5.30 -6.24 -25.16
C THR A 382 6.35 -7.19 -25.70
N GLY A 383 6.02 -7.97 -26.72
CA GLY A 383 7.02 -8.82 -27.39
C GLY A 383 8.17 -8.03 -28.04
N SER A 384 7.95 -6.76 -28.39
CA SER A 384 8.89 -5.93 -29.16
C SER A 384 9.48 -4.77 -28.37
N TYR A 385 8.72 -4.19 -27.45
CA TYR A 385 9.06 -2.93 -26.78
C TYR A 385 8.78 -2.97 -25.26
N LEU A 386 9.59 -2.21 -24.53
CA LEU A 386 9.19 -1.62 -23.25
C LEU A 386 8.38 -0.36 -23.56
N ILE A 387 7.23 -0.20 -22.92
CA ILE A 387 6.37 0.97 -23.05
C ILE A 387 6.23 1.59 -21.68
N ALA A 388 6.59 2.87 -21.57
CA ALA A 388 6.53 3.63 -20.32
C ALA A 388 5.51 4.77 -20.44
N LEU A 389 4.69 4.96 -19.42
CA LEU A 389 3.83 6.12 -19.28
C LEU A 389 4.48 7.05 -18.25
N VAL A 390 4.74 8.27 -18.65
CA VAL A 390 5.49 9.26 -17.87
C VAL A 390 4.73 10.59 -17.87
N THR A 391 4.67 11.24 -16.75
CA THR A 391 4.11 12.59 -16.66
C THR A 391 5.21 13.63 -16.62
N PHE A 392 5.06 14.65 -17.43
CA PHE A 392 5.87 15.85 -17.44
C PHE A 392 5.00 17.08 -17.14
N ALA A 393 5.63 18.22 -17.04
CA ALA A 393 4.92 19.49 -16.79
C ALA A 393 3.87 19.84 -17.86
N ASP A 394 4.04 19.34 -19.07
CA ASP A 394 3.16 19.57 -20.23
C ASP A 394 2.10 18.49 -20.41
N GLY A 395 2.12 17.42 -19.65
CA GLY A 395 1.13 16.35 -19.73
C GLY A 395 1.69 14.96 -19.57
N ILE A 396 0.89 13.96 -19.92
CA ILE A 396 1.25 12.54 -19.87
C ILE A 396 1.69 12.10 -21.26
N HIS A 397 2.85 11.46 -21.32
CA HIS A 397 3.44 10.96 -22.54
C HIS A 397 3.75 9.47 -22.45
N ALA A 398 3.61 8.77 -23.59
CA ALA A 398 4.08 7.42 -23.72
C ALA A 398 5.43 7.39 -24.43
N TYR A 399 6.32 6.57 -23.90
CA TYR A 399 7.63 6.31 -24.48
C TYR A 399 7.79 4.83 -24.75
N ARG A 400 8.58 4.47 -25.72
CA ARG A 400 8.92 3.09 -26.02
C ARG A 400 10.42 2.89 -26.21
N SER A 401 10.91 1.72 -25.86
CA SER A 401 12.30 1.34 -26.00
C SER A 401 12.42 -0.12 -26.41
N THR A 402 13.44 -0.43 -27.22
CA THR A 402 13.78 -1.80 -27.61
C THR A 402 14.85 -2.45 -26.73
N ASP A 403 15.47 -1.66 -25.85
CA ASP A 403 16.65 -2.04 -25.05
C ASP A 403 16.67 -1.48 -23.62
N GLY A 404 15.70 -0.63 -23.24
CA GLY A 404 15.68 0.07 -21.97
C GLY A 404 16.65 1.25 -21.86
N ALA A 405 17.58 1.39 -22.81
CA ALA A 405 18.59 2.44 -22.81
C ALA A 405 18.19 3.64 -23.68
N THR A 406 17.63 3.37 -24.85
CA THR A 406 17.21 4.39 -25.80
C THR A 406 15.69 4.48 -25.83
N TRP A 407 15.15 5.60 -25.42
CA TRP A 407 13.72 5.85 -25.38
C TRP A 407 13.25 6.77 -26.48
N THR A 408 12.21 6.37 -27.18
CA THR A 408 11.57 7.16 -28.24
C THR A 408 10.15 7.47 -27.79
N VAL A 409 9.78 8.74 -27.89
CA VAL A 409 8.41 9.14 -27.62
C VAL A 409 7.47 8.57 -28.68
N SER A 410 6.27 8.25 -28.28
CA SER A 410 5.16 7.89 -29.15
C SER A 410 4.86 9.02 -30.14
N ASN A 411 4.47 8.67 -31.38
CA ASN A 411 4.08 9.65 -32.41
C ASN A 411 2.84 10.47 -32.02
N THR A 412 2.01 9.96 -31.12
CA THR A 412 0.94 10.75 -30.50
C THR A 412 1.58 11.56 -29.41
N ASN A 413 1.80 12.83 -29.67
CA ASN A 413 2.60 13.73 -28.84
C ASN A 413 2.11 13.85 -27.41
N GLU A 414 0.85 13.61 -27.15
CA GLU A 414 0.27 13.71 -25.81
C GLU A 414 -0.86 12.73 -25.64
N ILE A 415 -0.74 11.88 -24.64
CA ILE A 415 -1.85 11.13 -24.11
C ILE A 415 -2.47 12.01 -23.04
N GLY A 416 -3.43 12.86 -23.44
CA GLY A 416 -4.12 13.73 -22.48
C GLY A 416 -3.50 15.12 -22.29
N SER A 417 -3.32 15.90 -23.39
CA SER A 417 -2.90 17.29 -23.29
C SER A 417 -3.85 18.15 -22.46
N GLY A 418 -3.30 18.97 -21.60
CA GLY A 418 -4.06 19.86 -20.73
C GLY A 418 -4.77 19.16 -19.56
N LEU A 419 -4.56 17.88 -19.35
CA LEU A 419 -5.24 17.10 -18.29
C LEU A 419 -4.59 17.17 -16.90
N LEU A 420 -3.37 17.66 -16.81
CA LEU A 420 -2.63 17.82 -15.55
C LEU A 420 -2.26 19.29 -15.32
N ALA A 421 -3.18 20.21 -15.55
CA ALA A 421 -2.98 21.58 -15.10
C ALA A 421 -2.91 21.59 -13.57
N ASN A 422 -1.76 21.88 -13.04
CA ASN A 422 -1.49 22.34 -11.68
C ASN A 422 -1.23 21.37 -10.54
N SER A 423 -1.32 20.06 -10.63
CA SER A 423 -1.14 19.26 -9.42
C SER A 423 -0.29 18.00 -9.51
N VAL A 424 0.70 17.95 -10.36
CA VAL A 424 1.79 17.00 -10.11
C VAL A 424 2.57 17.49 -8.90
N GLN A 425 1.96 17.34 -7.73
CA GLN A 425 2.67 17.58 -6.49
C GLN A 425 3.75 16.51 -6.36
N SER A 426 4.98 16.97 -6.38
CA SER A 426 6.10 16.18 -5.90
C SER A 426 5.77 15.68 -4.49
N GLY A 427 5.53 14.41 -4.31
CA GLY A 427 5.44 13.95 -2.95
C GLY A 427 4.71 12.66 -2.72
N GLU A 428 3.51 12.48 -3.15
CA GLU A 428 2.73 11.31 -2.77
C GLU A 428 1.78 10.88 -3.88
N ASP A 429 1.85 9.60 -4.23
CA ASP A 429 0.80 8.86 -4.93
C ASP A 429 0.25 9.47 -6.23
N ILE A 430 1.13 9.70 -7.23
CA ILE A 430 0.66 10.09 -8.57
C ILE A 430 0.01 8.86 -9.22
N ASP A 431 -1.27 8.69 -8.99
CA ASP A 431 -2.09 7.69 -9.68
C ASP A 431 -2.70 8.30 -10.96
N ALA A 432 -1.89 9.01 -11.75
CA ALA A 432 -2.38 9.76 -12.91
C ALA A 432 -2.59 8.89 -14.15
N GLY A 433 -1.99 7.71 -14.22
CA GLY A 433 -2.20 6.81 -15.34
C GLY A 433 -1.62 5.42 -15.13
N LEU A 434 -2.19 4.44 -15.82
CA LEU A 434 -1.76 3.04 -15.83
C LEU A 434 -1.86 2.47 -17.24
N LEU A 435 -1.06 1.44 -17.53
CA LEU A 435 -1.01 0.72 -18.78
C LEU A 435 -1.50 -0.72 -18.62
N ALA A 436 -2.19 -1.22 -19.64
CA ALA A 436 -2.53 -2.64 -19.76
C ALA A 436 -2.52 -3.07 -21.22
N GLU A 437 -2.27 -4.35 -21.47
CA GLU A 437 -2.44 -4.97 -22.78
C GLU A 437 -3.72 -5.81 -22.77
N ILE A 438 -4.60 -5.58 -23.73
CA ILE A 438 -5.84 -6.34 -23.93
C ILE A 438 -6.08 -6.62 -25.41
N GLY A 439 -6.25 -7.89 -25.76
CA GLY A 439 -6.53 -8.28 -27.15
C GLY A 439 -5.47 -7.88 -28.18
N GLY A 440 -4.24 -7.59 -27.75
CA GLY A 440 -3.15 -7.09 -28.59
C GLY A 440 -3.13 -5.56 -28.76
N GLU A 441 -3.98 -4.86 -28.04
CA GLU A 441 -3.97 -3.40 -27.95
C GLU A 441 -3.37 -2.96 -26.61
N ILE A 442 -2.60 -1.88 -26.62
CA ILE A 442 -2.08 -1.22 -25.43
C ILE A 442 -3.09 -0.15 -25.01
N VAL A 443 -3.63 -0.29 -23.82
CA VAL A 443 -4.57 0.66 -23.24
C VAL A 443 -3.84 1.50 -22.21
N ALA A 444 -3.89 2.83 -22.38
CA ALA A 444 -3.48 3.80 -21.37
C ALA A 444 -4.73 4.41 -20.72
N THR A 445 -4.81 4.31 -19.41
CA THR A 445 -5.82 5.01 -18.62
C THR A 445 -5.19 6.27 -18.05
N VAL A 446 -5.85 7.40 -18.18
CA VAL A 446 -5.34 8.71 -17.77
C VAL A 446 -6.37 9.41 -16.91
N TRP A 447 -5.92 10.00 -15.83
CA TRP A 447 -6.80 10.79 -14.96
C TRP A 447 -6.80 12.26 -15.39
N ASP A 448 -7.99 12.73 -15.71
CA ASP A 448 -8.30 14.13 -15.99
C ASP A 448 -8.75 14.78 -14.66
N GLU A 449 -7.86 15.51 -14.03
CA GLU A 449 -8.13 16.15 -12.75
C GLU A 449 -9.18 17.25 -12.86
N ASP A 450 -9.12 18.05 -13.92
CA ASP A 450 -10.02 19.19 -14.13
C ASP A 450 -11.48 18.77 -14.22
N ASN A 451 -11.73 17.62 -14.86
CA ASN A 451 -13.07 17.06 -14.99
C ASN A 451 -13.39 15.96 -13.98
N GLY A 452 -12.40 15.54 -13.15
CA GLY A 452 -12.57 14.49 -12.16
C GLY A 452 -12.94 13.14 -12.80
N GLN A 453 -12.26 12.73 -13.86
CA GLN A 453 -12.58 11.51 -14.59
C GLN A 453 -11.36 10.78 -15.13
N ILE A 454 -11.47 9.46 -15.22
CA ILE A 454 -10.51 8.59 -15.89
C ILE A 454 -10.91 8.46 -17.35
N ILE A 455 -9.98 8.69 -18.27
CA ILE A 455 -10.16 8.64 -19.72
C ILE A 455 -9.29 7.50 -20.27
N PHE A 456 -9.70 6.95 -21.40
CA PHE A 456 -9.06 5.81 -22.03
C PHE A 456 -8.48 6.19 -23.40
N TYR A 457 -7.28 5.71 -23.64
CA TYR A 457 -6.61 5.76 -24.92
C TYR A 457 -6.14 4.36 -25.30
N SER A 458 -6.23 3.98 -26.56
CA SER A 458 -5.71 2.70 -27.04
C SER A 458 -4.73 2.87 -28.19
N SER A 459 -3.83 1.90 -28.31
CA SER A 459 -2.86 1.78 -29.39
C SER A 459 -2.84 0.36 -29.92
N THR A 460 -2.90 0.21 -31.24
CA THR A 460 -2.83 -1.07 -31.97
C THR A 460 -1.48 -1.32 -32.62
N ASP A 461 -0.51 -0.43 -32.41
CA ASP A 461 0.82 -0.43 -33.04
C ASP A 461 1.97 -0.38 -32.01
N ASP A 462 1.88 -1.23 -31.00
CA ASP A 462 2.89 -1.34 -29.93
C ASP A 462 3.20 0.00 -29.22
N GLY A 463 2.16 0.81 -28.97
CA GLY A 463 2.30 2.06 -28.24
C GLY A 463 2.87 3.23 -29.04
N ASP A 464 2.87 3.15 -30.38
CA ASP A 464 3.37 4.26 -31.24
C ASP A 464 2.33 5.36 -31.42
N ASN A 465 1.08 4.99 -31.68
CA ASN A 465 0.00 5.95 -31.86
C ASN A 465 -1.16 5.60 -30.92
N TYR A 466 -1.64 6.57 -30.17
CA TYR A 466 -2.76 6.42 -29.27
C TYR A 466 -4.00 7.18 -29.76
N SER A 467 -5.15 6.56 -29.65
CA SER A 467 -6.45 7.14 -29.95
C SER A 467 -7.31 7.20 -28.70
N ARG A 468 -7.99 8.31 -28.47
CA ARG A 468 -8.97 8.42 -27.37
C ARG A 468 -10.19 7.59 -27.68
N GLU A 469 -10.62 6.78 -26.71
CA GLU A 469 -11.75 5.90 -26.86
C GLU A 469 -13.09 6.60 -26.59
N ASN A 470 -14.09 6.24 -27.40
CA ASN A 470 -15.41 6.84 -27.36
C ASN A 470 -16.51 5.79 -27.20
N ASP A 471 -17.64 6.22 -26.64
CA ASP A 471 -18.85 5.42 -26.59
C ASP A 471 -19.64 5.43 -27.93
N ALA A 472 -20.76 4.70 -27.98
CA ALA A 472 -21.63 4.64 -29.14
C ALA A 472 -22.18 6.01 -29.62
N GLY A 473 -22.14 7.01 -28.77
CA GLY A 473 -22.62 8.37 -29.05
C GLY A 473 -21.52 9.35 -29.44
N SER A 474 -20.28 8.87 -29.60
CA SER A 474 -19.07 9.69 -29.82
C SER A 474 -18.69 10.58 -28.63
N ALA A 475 -19.25 10.33 -27.45
CA ALA A 475 -18.77 10.89 -26.21
C ALA A 475 -17.56 10.10 -25.74
N ALA A 476 -16.60 10.75 -25.09
CA ALA A 476 -15.48 10.04 -24.48
C ALA A 476 -15.96 9.09 -23.38
N VAL A 477 -15.48 7.86 -23.44
CA VAL A 477 -15.71 6.90 -22.35
C VAL A 477 -14.92 7.34 -21.13
N SER A 478 -15.58 7.44 -19.99
CA SER A 478 -14.93 7.91 -18.77
C SER A 478 -15.52 7.28 -17.50
N ILE A 479 -14.72 7.25 -16.44
CA ILE A 479 -15.13 6.86 -15.09
C ILE A 479 -14.89 8.06 -14.18
N HIS A 480 -15.88 8.41 -13.36
CA HIS A 480 -15.69 9.46 -12.37
C HIS A 480 -14.63 9.06 -11.33
N SER A 481 -13.66 9.92 -11.11
CA SER A 481 -12.61 9.71 -10.12
C SER A 481 -12.16 11.03 -9.49
N THR A 482 -12.05 11.04 -8.17
CA THR A 482 -11.63 12.21 -7.39
C THR A 482 -10.13 12.22 -7.09
N SER A 483 -9.40 11.15 -7.38
CA SER A 483 -7.98 11.07 -7.04
C SER A 483 -7.20 10.04 -7.87
N GLY A 484 -7.43 10.01 -9.18
CA GLY A 484 -6.62 9.22 -10.10
C GLY A 484 -7.13 7.80 -10.39
N VAL A 485 -6.30 7.02 -11.08
CA VAL A 485 -6.52 5.62 -11.44
C VAL A 485 -5.83 4.76 -10.38
N LYS A 486 -6.58 3.92 -9.67
CA LYS A 486 -6.02 3.16 -8.54
C LYS A 486 -5.46 1.80 -8.95
N GLY A 487 -6.05 1.17 -9.93
CA GLY A 487 -5.63 -0.12 -10.42
C GLY A 487 -6.14 -0.40 -11.81
N LEU A 488 -5.43 -1.23 -12.54
CA LEU A 488 -5.77 -1.67 -13.88
C LEU A 488 -5.43 -3.15 -14.01
N ALA A 489 -6.34 -3.95 -14.54
CA ALA A 489 -6.12 -5.37 -14.77
C ALA A 489 -7.00 -5.89 -15.90
N VAL A 490 -6.52 -6.91 -16.58
CA VAL A 490 -7.28 -7.62 -17.61
C VAL A 490 -7.65 -9.01 -17.11
N MET A 491 -8.93 -9.34 -17.15
CA MET A 491 -9.44 -10.66 -16.75
C MET A 491 -10.64 -11.05 -17.60
N VAL A 492 -10.83 -12.33 -17.81
CA VAL A 492 -11.98 -12.88 -18.52
C VAL A 492 -13.29 -12.45 -17.82
N GLY A 493 -14.18 -11.86 -18.60
CA GLY A 493 -15.51 -11.44 -18.15
C GLY A 493 -16.50 -12.62 -18.01
N VAL A 494 -17.71 -12.32 -17.59
CA VAL A 494 -18.80 -13.35 -17.48
C VAL A 494 -19.27 -13.91 -18.81
N ASP A 495 -18.99 -13.22 -19.89
CA ASP A 495 -19.28 -13.62 -21.28
C ASP A 495 -18.19 -14.51 -21.89
N GLY A 496 -17.03 -14.63 -21.24
CA GLY A 496 -15.89 -15.39 -21.70
C GLY A 496 -14.87 -14.60 -22.51
N GLU A 497 -15.11 -13.31 -22.72
CA GLU A 497 -14.20 -12.39 -23.39
C GLU A 497 -13.33 -11.65 -22.39
N ASP A 498 -12.14 -11.24 -22.79
CA ASP A 498 -11.30 -10.41 -21.94
C ASP A 498 -11.95 -9.03 -21.72
N LYS A 499 -11.94 -8.58 -20.48
CA LYS A 499 -12.43 -7.27 -20.06
C LYS A 499 -11.35 -6.53 -19.30
N LEU A 500 -11.36 -5.21 -19.44
CA LEU A 500 -10.51 -4.34 -18.67
C LEU A 500 -11.21 -3.98 -17.36
N TYR A 501 -10.56 -4.20 -16.25
CA TYR A 501 -11.03 -3.80 -14.92
C TYR A 501 -10.27 -2.58 -14.46
N VAL A 502 -10.99 -1.57 -13.99
CA VAL A 502 -10.44 -0.29 -13.57
C VAL A 502 -10.82 -0.01 -12.14
N GLY A 503 -9.82 0.24 -11.32
CA GLY A 503 -9.99 0.65 -9.93
C GLY A 503 -10.08 2.17 -9.80
N ALA A 504 -11.15 2.65 -9.17
CA ALA A 504 -11.33 4.04 -8.81
C ALA A 504 -11.53 4.17 -7.29
N PRO A 505 -11.43 5.38 -6.72
CA PRO A 505 -11.59 5.59 -5.28
C PRO A 505 -12.93 5.13 -4.71
N ASP A 506 -13.97 5.09 -5.52
CA ASP A 506 -15.34 4.72 -5.13
C ASP A 506 -15.74 3.31 -5.53
N GLY A 507 -14.88 2.56 -6.25
CA GLY A 507 -15.20 1.19 -6.63
C GLY A 507 -14.41 0.56 -7.75
N LEU A 508 -14.85 -0.64 -8.10
CA LEU A 508 -14.33 -1.43 -9.20
C LEU A 508 -15.27 -1.33 -10.41
N TYR A 509 -14.70 -1.01 -11.56
CA TYR A 509 -15.42 -0.88 -12.82
C TYR A 509 -14.93 -1.95 -13.82
N GLU A 510 -15.83 -2.43 -14.65
CA GLU A 510 -15.51 -3.25 -15.82
C GLU A 510 -15.72 -2.41 -17.07
N VAL A 511 -14.76 -2.44 -17.94
CA VAL A 511 -14.78 -1.77 -19.24
C VAL A 511 -14.78 -2.83 -20.32
N ASP A 512 -15.82 -2.80 -21.16
CA ASP A 512 -15.91 -3.62 -22.34
C ASP A 512 -15.29 -2.86 -23.53
N THR A 513 -14.19 -3.40 -24.03
CA THR A 513 -13.41 -2.81 -25.13
C THR A 513 -13.85 -3.32 -26.51
N ALA A 514 -15.16 -3.58 -26.68
CA ALA A 514 -15.69 -4.03 -27.98
C ALA A 514 -15.28 -3.06 -29.12
N PRO A 515 -14.97 -3.59 -30.34
CA PRO A 515 -14.17 -2.87 -31.34
C PRO A 515 -14.77 -1.58 -31.91
N THR A 516 -15.98 -1.20 -31.52
CA THR A 516 -16.60 0.03 -32.03
C THR A 516 -17.18 0.94 -30.96
N ASN A 517 -17.39 0.45 -29.74
CA ASN A 517 -18.03 1.26 -28.69
C ASN A 517 -17.65 0.71 -27.32
N TRP A 518 -16.83 1.39 -26.63
CA TRP A 518 -16.48 1.04 -25.26
C TRP A 518 -17.63 1.32 -24.29
N THR A 519 -17.82 0.45 -23.34
CA THR A 519 -18.85 0.63 -22.29
C THR A 519 -18.27 0.41 -20.91
N VAL A 520 -18.78 1.16 -19.93
CA VAL A 520 -18.32 1.11 -18.54
C VAL A 520 -19.44 0.64 -17.63
N GLN A 521 -19.15 -0.30 -16.75
CA GLN A 521 -20.08 -0.80 -15.75
C GLN A 521 -19.43 -0.81 -14.35
N LEU A 522 -20.10 -0.20 -13.37
CA LEU A 522 -19.70 -0.35 -11.96
C LEU A 522 -20.03 -1.77 -11.48
N ILE A 523 -19.02 -2.48 -11.01
CA ILE A 523 -19.10 -3.89 -10.55
C ILE A 523 -19.25 -3.97 -9.04
N ASP A 524 -18.43 -3.21 -8.32
CA ASP A 524 -18.44 -3.19 -6.88
C ASP A 524 -18.29 -1.75 -6.36
N LYS A 525 -19.30 -1.28 -5.66
CA LYS A 525 -19.28 0.06 -5.07
C LYS A 525 -18.65 0.01 -3.68
N LEU A 526 -17.62 0.79 -3.48
CA LEU A 526 -16.87 0.89 -2.24
C LEU A 526 -17.08 2.23 -1.54
N PRO A 527 -16.89 2.32 -0.22
CA PRO A 527 -16.69 3.60 0.44
C PRO A 527 -15.50 4.33 -0.18
N GLN A 528 -15.61 5.63 -0.40
CA GLN A 528 -14.58 6.39 -1.08
C GLN A 528 -13.26 6.40 -0.31
N SER A 529 -12.18 5.98 -0.96
CA SER A 529 -10.82 5.98 -0.41
C SER A 529 -9.77 5.97 -1.52
N SER A 530 -8.69 6.70 -1.32
CA SER A 530 -7.52 6.70 -2.22
C SER A 530 -6.79 5.34 -2.28
N HIS A 531 -7.08 4.45 -1.35
CA HIS A 531 -6.45 3.13 -1.26
C HIS A 531 -7.29 1.99 -1.85
N ASN A 532 -8.52 2.28 -2.31
CA ASN A 532 -9.36 1.27 -2.95
C ASN A 532 -8.80 0.81 -4.29
N CYS A 533 -8.87 -0.49 -4.54
CA CYS A 533 -8.49 -1.13 -5.81
C CYS A 533 -7.03 -0.86 -6.25
N ARG A 534 -6.17 -0.39 -5.33
CA ARG A 534 -4.82 0.02 -5.67
C ARG A 534 -3.96 -1.15 -6.11
N ARG A 535 -3.35 -1.01 -7.32
CA ARG A 535 -2.48 -2.04 -7.91
C ARG A 535 -3.09 -3.44 -7.84
N MET A 536 -4.38 -3.55 -8.17
CA MET A 536 -5.10 -4.82 -8.22
C MET A 536 -4.48 -5.77 -9.22
N VAL A 537 -4.64 -7.07 -9.00
CA VAL A 537 -3.97 -8.09 -9.81
C VAL A 537 -4.87 -9.31 -10.04
N VAL A 538 -4.70 -9.95 -11.18
CA VAL A 538 -5.32 -11.25 -11.46
C VAL A 538 -4.43 -12.35 -10.90
N HIS A 539 -5.00 -13.15 -10.00
CA HIS A 539 -4.34 -14.30 -9.40
C HIS A 539 -5.23 -15.53 -9.50
N GLN A 540 -4.72 -16.60 -10.10
CA GLN A 540 -5.45 -17.85 -10.31
C GLN A 540 -6.85 -17.65 -10.92
N GLY A 541 -6.94 -16.81 -11.96
CA GLY A 541 -8.18 -16.55 -12.70
C GLY A 541 -9.23 -15.73 -11.96
N SER A 542 -8.86 -15.09 -10.86
CA SER A 542 -9.70 -14.18 -10.11
C SER A 542 -9.01 -12.84 -9.92
N LEU A 543 -9.77 -11.75 -9.94
CA LEU A 543 -9.25 -10.42 -9.68
C LEU A 543 -9.24 -10.15 -8.17
N TRP A 544 -8.08 -9.86 -7.64
CA TRP A 544 -7.88 -9.48 -6.25
C TRP A 544 -7.63 -7.97 -6.18
N TYR A 545 -8.34 -7.30 -5.28
CA TYR A 545 -8.24 -5.87 -5.13
C TYR A 545 -8.36 -5.45 -3.66
N PRO A 546 -7.50 -4.50 -3.21
CA PRO A 546 -7.53 -4.02 -1.84
C PRO A 546 -8.70 -3.06 -1.62
N ILE A 547 -9.12 -3.00 -0.36
CA ILE A 547 -10.03 -1.98 0.14
C ILE A 547 -9.34 -1.28 1.29
N GLY A 548 -9.20 0.02 1.17
CA GLY A 548 -8.65 0.86 2.22
C GLY A 548 -9.66 1.90 2.65
N VAL A 549 -9.78 2.13 3.94
CA VAL A 549 -10.62 3.21 4.47
C VAL A 549 -9.75 4.37 4.93
N ASP A 550 -8.67 4.08 5.64
CA ASP A 550 -7.66 5.04 6.08
C ASP A 550 -6.40 4.29 6.56
N ASP A 551 -5.37 5.04 6.90
CA ASP A 551 -4.13 4.47 7.46
C ASP A 551 -4.33 3.86 8.86
N SER A 552 -5.49 3.97 9.49
CA SER A 552 -5.74 3.50 10.85
C SER A 552 -6.53 2.21 10.93
N THR A 553 -7.06 1.74 9.82
CA THR A 553 -7.82 0.50 9.72
C THR A 553 -7.01 -0.63 9.10
N PRO A 554 -7.29 -1.89 9.43
CA PRO A 554 -6.71 -3.02 8.72
C PRO A 554 -7.05 -2.95 7.23
N ALA A 555 -6.09 -3.30 6.39
CA ALA A 555 -6.34 -3.43 4.96
C ALA A 555 -7.41 -4.50 4.71
N GLY A 556 -8.41 -4.16 3.94
CA GLY A 556 -9.38 -5.10 3.40
C GLY A 556 -8.89 -5.67 2.07
N MET A 557 -9.34 -6.89 1.77
CA MET A 557 -9.12 -7.51 0.47
C MET A 557 -10.42 -8.09 -0.05
N ARG A 558 -10.66 -7.92 -1.35
CA ARG A 558 -11.77 -8.57 -2.05
C ARG A 558 -11.26 -9.36 -3.24
N LYS A 559 -12.04 -10.37 -3.60
CA LYS A 559 -11.76 -11.24 -4.74
C LYS A 559 -12.99 -11.32 -5.62
N LEU A 560 -12.85 -10.91 -6.88
CA LEU A 560 -13.87 -11.08 -7.90
C LEU A 560 -13.55 -12.35 -8.71
N THR A 561 -14.51 -13.24 -8.80
CA THR A 561 -14.43 -14.44 -9.64
C THR A 561 -15.58 -14.44 -10.63
N ASN A 562 -15.25 -14.58 -11.90
CA ASN A 562 -16.21 -14.77 -12.98
C ASN A 562 -16.28 -16.26 -13.33
N SER A 563 -17.39 -16.92 -13.03
CA SER A 563 -17.57 -18.34 -13.33
C SER A 563 -19.00 -18.62 -13.81
N ASN A 564 -19.15 -19.47 -14.84
CA ASN A 564 -20.43 -19.93 -15.33
C ASN A 564 -21.45 -18.79 -15.61
N ARG A 565 -21.02 -17.69 -16.17
CA ARG A 565 -21.82 -16.48 -16.42
C ARG A 565 -22.34 -15.79 -15.15
N ALA A 566 -21.69 -15.98 -14.03
CA ALA A 566 -22.01 -15.32 -12.77
C ALA A 566 -20.79 -14.64 -12.18
N ARG A 567 -21.00 -13.47 -11.59
CA ARG A 567 -20.01 -12.76 -10.80
C ARG A 567 -20.17 -13.15 -9.34
N GLN A 568 -19.06 -13.46 -8.70
CA GLN A 568 -19.02 -13.71 -7.26
C GLN A 568 -17.94 -12.82 -6.64
N ILE A 569 -18.31 -12.02 -5.64
CA ILE A 569 -17.38 -11.22 -4.86
C ILE A 569 -17.25 -11.86 -3.48
N ASP A 570 -16.06 -12.31 -3.17
CA ASP A 570 -15.68 -12.77 -1.84
C ASP A 570 -15.12 -11.58 -1.04
N THR A 571 -15.71 -11.33 0.11
CA THR A 571 -15.38 -10.16 0.95
C THR A 571 -14.62 -10.53 2.21
N ASN A 572 -14.40 -11.82 2.48
CA ASN A 572 -13.83 -12.30 3.74
C ASN A 572 -12.50 -13.01 3.53
N LEU A 573 -11.48 -12.27 3.13
CA LEU A 573 -10.16 -12.81 2.81
C LEU A 573 -9.09 -12.62 3.90
N GLY A 574 -9.49 -12.39 5.14
CA GLY A 574 -8.65 -12.62 6.32
C GLY A 574 -7.65 -11.53 6.70
N LEU A 575 -7.60 -10.38 6.01
CA LEU A 575 -6.79 -9.23 6.45
C LEU A 575 -7.57 -8.22 7.30
N ALA A 576 -8.88 -8.32 7.29
CA ALA A 576 -9.76 -7.20 7.65
C ALA A 576 -10.17 -7.18 9.13
N PHE A 577 -9.94 -8.19 9.90
CA PHE A 577 -10.78 -8.25 11.09
C PHE A 577 -10.09 -8.78 12.32
N GLY A 578 -10.24 -8.04 13.38
CA GLY A 578 -10.34 -8.32 14.79
C GLY A 578 -9.87 -9.66 15.36
N ASP A 579 -9.53 -10.56 14.52
CA ASP A 579 -9.09 -11.91 14.80
C ASP A 579 -7.59 -11.94 15.15
N GLY A 580 -7.14 -10.95 15.94
CA GLY A 580 -5.77 -10.95 16.43
C GLY A 580 -4.73 -10.33 15.49
N VAL A 581 -5.13 -9.58 14.47
CA VAL A 581 -4.19 -8.77 13.69
C VAL A 581 -3.67 -7.64 14.58
N GLU A 582 -2.37 -7.63 14.82
CA GLU A 582 -1.75 -6.60 15.66
C GLU A 582 -1.90 -5.20 15.08
N SER A 583 -1.90 -4.20 15.96
CA SER A 583 -2.08 -2.79 15.57
C SER A 583 -1.01 -2.27 14.61
N ASP A 584 0.15 -2.90 14.55
CA ASP A 584 1.20 -2.55 13.60
C ASP A 584 1.03 -3.24 12.22
N MET A 585 0.06 -4.14 12.08
CA MET A 585 -0.38 -4.70 10.80
C MET A 585 -1.49 -3.89 10.13
N LEU A 586 -1.87 -2.77 10.71
CA LEU A 586 -2.85 -1.87 10.14
C LEU A 586 -2.23 -1.05 9.01
N GLY A 587 -3.03 -0.61 8.08
CA GLY A 587 -2.62 0.27 7.00
C GLY A 587 -3.05 -0.25 5.63
N PRO A 588 -2.96 0.59 4.60
CA PRO A 588 -3.40 0.24 3.27
C PRO A 588 -2.45 -0.75 2.59
N ILE A 589 -2.99 -1.50 1.64
CA ILE A 589 -2.20 -2.24 0.67
C ILE A 589 -1.77 -1.26 -0.42
N ARG A 590 -0.47 -1.19 -0.69
CA ARG A 590 0.08 -0.25 -1.66
C ARG A 590 0.48 -0.90 -2.98
N TRP A 591 0.90 -2.14 -2.94
CA TRP A 591 1.30 -2.90 -4.11
C TRP A 591 0.85 -4.35 -4.00
N MET A 592 0.50 -4.95 -5.14
CA MET A 592 0.17 -6.36 -5.26
C MET A 592 0.79 -6.96 -6.50
N GLN A 593 1.21 -8.22 -6.39
CA GLN A 593 1.71 -8.99 -7.53
C GLN A 593 1.39 -10.47 -7.38
N SER A 594 1.07 -11.11 -8.47
CA SER A 594 0.86 -12.56 -8.56
C SER A 594 2.12 -13.25 -9.12
N ALA A 595 2.55 -14.31 -8.47
CA ALA A 595 3.65 -15.13 -8.95
C ALA A 595 3.34 -16.62 -8.70
N GLY A 596 3.03 -17.34 -9.76
CA GLY A 596 2.67 -18.76 -9.69
C GLY A 596 1.46 -19.01 -8.79
N GLU A 597 1.65 -19.80 -7.73
CA GLU A 597 0.61 -20.14 -6.76
C GLU A 597 0.42 -19.08 -5.67
N TYR A 598 1.23 -18.05 -5.65
CA TYR A 598 1.31 -17.07 -4.58
C TYR A 598 0.86 -15.69 -5.01
N LEU A 599 0.18 -15.00 -4.09
CA LEU A 599 -0.18 -13.59 -4.23
C LEU A 599 0.57 -12.80 -3.17
N PHE A 600 1.30 -11.80 -3.59
CA PHE A 600 2.07 -10.90 -2.71
C PHE A 600 1.39 -9.56 -2.58
N ALA A 601 1.55 -8.95 -1.41
CA ALA A 601 1.09 -7.60 -1.16
C ALA A 601 2.02 -6.87 -0.19
N THR A 602 2.14 -5.55 -0.36
CA THR A 602 2.79 -4.68 0.60
C THR A 602 1.75 -4.00 1.46
N VAL A 603 1.96 -3.98 2.77
CA VAL A 603 0.97 -3.48 3.74
C VAL A 603 1.61 -2.47 4.68
N GLY A 604 0.89 -1.41 4.98
CA GLY A 604 1.24 -0.46 6.01
C GLY A 604 2.36 0.50 5.63
N GLY A 605 2.93 1.13 6.62
CA GLY A 605 3.96 2.16 6.48
C GLY A 605 3.40 3.58 6.41
N GLY A 606 4.29 4.56 6.36
CA GLY A 606 3.94 5.98 6.20
C GLY A 606 3.51 6.72 7.48
N ALA A 607 3.22 6.03 8.58
CA ALA A 607 2.87 6.65 9.85
C ALA A 607 3.84 6.23 10.98
N ALA A 608 4.09 7.13 11.92
CA ALA A 608 5.10 7.00 12.99
C ALA A 608 4.93 5.76 13.92
N SER A 609 3.82 5.06 13.84
CA SER A 609 3.53 3.89 14.67
C SER A 609 3.39 2.58 13.88
N ARG A 610 3.71 2.57 12.57
CA ARG A 610 3.44 1.45 11.69
C ARG A 610 4.64 0.98 10.92
N ASN A 611 4.77 -0.32 10.83
CA ASN A 611 5.85 -0.99 10.14
C ASN A 611 5.39 -1.45 8.76
N ALA A 612 6.18 -1.13 7.75
CA ALA A 612 5.97 -1.65 6.42
C ALA A 612 6.24 -3.16 6.36
N ARG A 613 5.47 -3.88 5.57
CA ARG A 613 5.55 -5.34 5.45
C ARG A 613 5.31 -5.81 4.04
N VAL A 614 5.93 -6.93 3.71
CA VAL A 614 5.55 -7.76 2.58
C VAL A 614 4.83 -9.00 3.12
N ILE A 615 3.66 -9.27 2.60
CA ILE A 615 2.86 -10.44 2.92
C ILE A 615 2.60 -11.29 1.68
N CYS A 616 2.36 -12.59 1.89
CA CYS A 616 2.11 -13.54 0.84
C CYS A 616 0.90 -14.41 1.15
N TRP A 617 0.00 -14.57 0.20
CA TRP A 617 -1.10 -15.54 0.23
C TRP A 617 -0.68 -16.84 -0.46
N ASN A 618 -0.79 -17.96 0.21
CA ASN A 618 -0.42 -19.31 -0.31
C ASN A 618 -1.64 -20.17 -0.67
N GLY A 619 -2.81 -19.58 -0.89
CA GLY A 619 -4.05 -20.31 -1.14
C GLY A 619 -4.83 -20.71 0.12
N LYS A 620 -4.22 -20.60 1.31
CA LYS A 620 -4.83 -20.94 2.61
C LYS A 620 -4.84 -19.80 3.60
N GLY A 621 -3.79 -19.00 3.62
CA GLY A 621 -3.64 -17.88 4.54
C GLY A 621 -2.55 -16.91 4.12
N TRP A 622 -2.49 -15.78 4.84
CA TRP A 622 -1.47 -14.76 4.66
C TRP A 622 -0.25 -15.05 5.53
N HIS A 623 0.93 -14.84 4.99
CA HIS A 623 2.21 -15.04 5.65
C HIS A 623 3.06 -13.78 5.59
N HIS A 624 3.85 -13.54 6.61
CA HIS A 624 4.85 -12.48 6.58
C HIS A 624 6.08 -12.93 5.80
N MET A 625 6.53 -12.08 4.87
CA MET A 625 7.75 -12.29 4.11
C MET A 625 8.88 -11.39 4.58
N ALA A 626 8.58 -10.11 4.80
CA ALA A 626 9.52 -9.14 5.31
C ALA A 626 8.82 -8.14 6.23
N ARG A 627 9.51 -7.68 7.26
CA ARG A 627 9.05 -6.67 8.20
C ARG A 627 10.16 -5.66 8.48
N PHE A 628 9.81 -4.39 8.43
CA PHE A 628 10.72 -3.31 8.81
C PHE A 628 10.34 -2.79 10.19
N ALA A 629 11.22 -3.01 11.17
CA ALA A 629 10.95 -2.71 12.59
C ALA A 629 10.97 -1.21 12.93
N THR A 630 11.43 -0.37 12.00
CA THR A 630 11.47 1.08 12.19
C THR A 630 10.18 1.70 11.66
N ALA A 631 9.49 2.46 12.49
CA ALA A 631 8.39 3.31 12.07
C ALA A 631 8.81 4.25 10.91
N GLU A 632 7.85 4.68 10.09
CA GLU A 632 8.05 5.60 8.96
C GLU A 632 8.64 4.98 7.68
N LYS A 633 8.87 3.68 7.64
CA LYS A 633 9.26 3.01 6.40
C LYS A 633 8.02 2.63 5.59
N GLU A 634 8.11 2.79 4.29
CA GLU A 634 7.06 2.47 3.35
C GLU A 634 7.61 1.64 2.20
N ILE A 635 6.91 0.58 1.82
CA ILE A 635 7.22 -0.19 0.63
C ILE A 635 6.27 0.28 -0.47
N GLN A 636 6.80 1.01 -1.42
CA GLN A 636 6.02 1.65 -2.49
C GLN A 636 5.94 0.80 -3.74
N TRP A 637 6.88 -0.10 -3.92
CA TRP A 637 6.98 -0.96 -5.08
C TRP A 637 7.51 -2.34 -4.69
N MET A 638 7.09 -3.35 -5.42
CA MET A 638 7.54 -4.73 -5.29
C MET A 638 7.46 -5.41 -6.66
N HIS A 639 8.44 -6.27 -6.95
CA HIS A 639 8.43 -7.12 -8.14
C HIS A 639 8.99 -8.49 -7.83
N ILE A 640 8.38 -9.52 -8.42
CA ILE A 640 8.90 -10.88 -8.37
C ILE A 640 9.40 -11.24 -9.75
N SER A 641 10.70 -11.41 -9.85
CA SER A 641 11.38 -11.81 -11.07
C SER A 641 11.68 -13.30 -11.05
N ASN A 642 11.50 -13.96 -12.18
CA ASN A 642 11.98 -15.33 -12.39
C ASN A 642 13.38 -15.33 -13.02
N LEU A 643 14.00 -14.18 -13.13
CA LEU A 643 15.34 -14.04 -13.68
C LEU A 643 16.35 -14.67 -12.72
N ASP A 644 17.28 -15.37 -13.30
CA ASP A 644 18.32 -16.10 -12.58
C ASP A 644 19.27 -15.08 -11.90
N ASP A 645 19.38 -15.18 -10.58
CA ASP A 645 20.38 -14.45 -9.79
C ASP A 645 21.67 -15.25 -9.56
N GLY A 646 21.93 -16.24 -10.45
CA GLY A 646 23.02 -17.19 -10.31
C GLY A 646 22.69 -18.39 -9.43
N ALA A 647 21.54 -18.42 -8.77
CA ALA A 647 21.01 -19.54 -8.01
C ALA A 647 19.90 -20.23 -8.83
N GLU A 648 20.25 -21.27 -9.54
CA GLU A 648 19.41 -22.02 -10.49
C GLU A 648 17.89 -22.01 -10.17
N GLY A 649 17.13 -21.16 -10.87
CA GLY A 649 15.67 -21.23 -10.96
C GLY A 649 14.90 -20.77 -9.71
N THR A 650 15.48 -19.99 -8.83
CA THR A 650 14.76 -19.45 -7.68
C THR A 650 14.23 -18.03 -7.99
N PRO A 651 12.92 -17.80 -7.93
CA PRO A 651 12.39 -16.46 -8.08
C PRO A 651 12.92 -15.48 -7.03
N VAL A 652 13.13 -14.25 -7.43
CA VAL A 652 13.62 -13.16 -6.58
C VAL A 652 12.52 -12.14 -6.34
N LEU A 653 12.27 -11.84 -5.08
CA LEU A 653 11.36 -10.78 -4.65
C LEU A 653 12.17 -9.51 -4.44
N HIS A 654 11.96 -8.53 -5.30
CA HIS A 654 12.53 -7.19 -5.20
C HIS A 654 11.54 -6.23 -4.57
N TYR A 655 11.99 -5.33 -3.72
CA TYR A 655 11.15 -4.27 -3.18
C TYR A 655 11.96 -3.06 -2.73
N ASN A 656 11.32 -1.91 -2.83
CA ASN A 656 11.86 -0.63 -2.45
C ASN A 656 11.31 -0.23 -1.09
N VAL A 657 12.19 0.19 -0.17
CA VAL A 657 11.81 0.66 1.17
C VAL A 657 12.21 2.12 1.30
N LYS A 658 11.23 2.99 1.36
CA LYS A 658 11.42 4.40 1.65
C LYS A 658 11.70 4.61 3.14
N THR A 659 12.74 5.37 3.46
CA THR A 659 13.12 5.76 4.82
C THR A 659 13.06 7.28 4.94
N GLY A 660 12.09 7.83 5.67
CA GLY A 660 11.95 9.28 5.79
C GLY A 660 11.47 9.96 4.49
N THR A 661 11.82 11.22 4.29
CA THR A 661 11.36 12.02 3.15
C THR A 661 12.15 11.81 1.86
N SER A 662 13.38 11.33 1.92
CA SER A 662 14.32 11.44 0.81
C SER A 662 15.21 10.22 0.54
N ALA A 663 15.17 9.15 1.32
CA ALA A 663 16.05 8.01 1.12
C ALA A 663 15.29 6.74 0.87
N SER A 664 15.59 6.04 -0.20
CA SER A 664 15.09 4.71 -0.50
C SER A 664 16.21 3.68 -0.47
N SER A 665 15.89 2.48 -0.04
CA SER A 665 16.80 1.34 -0.09
C SER A 665 16.14 0.23 -0.88
N MET A 666 16.91 -0.40 -1.76
CA MET A 666 16.48 -1.57 -2.49
C MET A 666 16.84 -2.83 -1.74
N PHE A 667 15.90 -3.74 -1.67
CA PHE A 667 16.10 -5.06 -1.10
C PHE A 667 15.71 -6.11 -2.12
N TYR A 668 16.38 -7.23 -2.08
CA TYR A 668 15.94 -8.42 -2.75
C TYR A 668 15.94 -9.60 -1.78
N GLN A 669 15.05 -10.51 -2.00
CA GLN A 669 14.92 -11.72 -1.22
C GLN A 669 14.69 -12.88 -2.17
N ASN A 670 15.54 -13.86 -2.10
CA ASN A 670 15.33 -15.09 -2.83
C ASN A 670 14.09 -15.79 -2.30
N TYR A 671 13.23 -16.17 -3.23
CA TYR A 671 11.91 -16.66 -2.94
C TYR A 671 11.70 -18.08 -3.48
N PRO A 672 11.95 -19.12 -2.70
CA PRO A 672 11.72 -20.47 -3.16
C PRO A 672 10.23 -20.73 -3.34
N LEU A 673 9.86 -21.29 -4.49
CA LEU A 673 8.48 -21.74 -4.76
C LEU A 673 8.16 -23.05 -4.05
N THR A 674 9.19 -23.84 -3.71
CA THR A 674 9.08 -25.09 -2.95
C THR A 674 9.93 -24.98 -1.70
N ASN A 675 9.61 -25.79 -0.67
CA ASN A 675 10.42 -25.80 0.54
C ASN A 675 11.87 -26.14 0.24
N PRO A 676 12.82 -25.22 0.47
CA PRO A 676 14.23 -25.47 0.19
C PRO A 676 14.83 -26.59 1.05
N ASN A 677 14.13 -26.98 2.11
CA ASN A 677 14.56 -28.02 3.03
C ASN A 677 14.10 -29.43 2.62
N SER A 678 13.33 -29.56 1.55
CA SER A 678 12.81 -30.84 1.07
C SER A 678 13.81 -31.67 0.26
N GLY A 679 15.12 -31.50 0.47
CA GLY A 679 16.17 -32.34 -0.11
C GLY A 679 16.99 -31.69 -1.23
N VAL A 680 16.74 -30.43 -1.55
CA VAL A 680 17.59 -29.66 -2.45
C VAL A 680 18.54 -28.82 -1.59
N THR A 681 19.83 -29.07 -1.70
CA THR A 681 20.85 -28.23 -1.05
C THR A 681 20.93 -26.93 -1.83
N ILE A 682 20.27 -25.91 -1.34
CA ILE A 682 20.48 -24.55 -1.85
C ILE A 682 21.71 -24.02 -1.13
N THR A 683 22.86 -24.05 -1.78
CA THR A 683 24.07 -23.34 -1.33
C THR A 683 23.85 -21.86 -1.57
N ARG A 684 23.77 -21.10 -0.50
CA ARG A 684 23.63 -19.65 -0.56
C ARG A 684 24.70 -18.96 0.23
N GLU A 685 25.36 -18.03 -0.40
CA GLU A 685 26.51 -17.34 0.15
C GLU A 685 26.20 -16.12 1.02
N ASP A 686 24.96 -15.58 0.98
CA ASP A 686 24.67 -14.25 1.54
C ASP A 686 23.54 -14.20 2.57
N TYR A 687 23.67 -14.95 3.62
CA TYR A 687 22.82 -14.71 4.79
C TYR A 687 23.38 -13.57 5.64
N SER A 688 22.53 -12.59 5.98
CA SER A 688 22.95 -11.57 6.95
C SER A 688 23.28 -12.21 8.29
N ALA A 689 24.47 -11.95 8.76
CA ALA A 689 24.98 -12.40 10.07
C ALA A 689 24.00 -12.04 11.19
N GLY A 690 23.73 -12.97 12.10
CA GLY A 690 22.98 -12.72 13.32
C GLY A 690 21.46 -12.48 13.12
N GLN A 691 20.86 -12.95 12.03
CA GLN A 691 19.43 -12.81 11.81
C GLN A 691 18.63 -13.58 12.85
N SER A 692 17.58 -12.95 13.38
CA SER A 692 16.62 -13.58 14.28
C SER A 692 15.20 -13.36 13.80
N GLY A 693 14.32 -14.31 14.10
CA GLY A 693 12.90 -14.22 13.84
C GLY A 693 12.08 -14.71 15.02
N THR A 694 10.86 -14.22 15.16
CA THR A 694 10.01 -14.55 16.30
C THR A 694 8.62 -14.95 15.80
N ILE A 695 8.07 -16.01 16.38
CA ILE A 695 6.70 -16.46 16.15
C ILE A 695 5.97 -16.55 17.48
N ASP A 696 4.84 -15.86 17.59
CA ASP A 696 3.93 -15.98 18.72
C ASP A 696 2.79 -16.94 18.34
N LEU A 697 2.69 -18.00 19.10
CA LEU A 697 1.59 -18.94 19.00
C LEU A 697 0.41 -18.46 19.87
N PRO A 698 -0.83 -18.75 19.50
CA PRO A 698 -1.98 -18.38 20.30
C PRO A 698 -1.95 -19.06 21.67
N TYR A 699 -2.65 -18.47 22.62
CA TYR A 699 -2.83 -19.09 23.94
C TYR A 699 -3.75 -20.30 23.83
N TYR A 700 -3.28 -21.42 24.26
CA TYR A 700 -4.01 -22.69 24.26
C TYR A 700 -4.71 -22.90 25.59
N ASP A 701 -6.02 -23.13 25.58
CA ASP A 701 -6.87 -23.29 26.77
C ASP A 701 -7.56 -24.65 26.86
N MET A 702 -7.15 -25.62 26.02
CA MET A 702 -7.72 -26.98 25.95
C MET A 702 -9.25 -26.98 25.73
N GLY A 703 -9.81 -25.95 25.09
CA GLY A 703 -11.26 -25.83 24.87
C GLY A 703 -12.08 -25.50 26.14
N ILE A 704 -11.41 -25.18 27.24
CA ILE A 704 -12.04 -24.94 28.53
C ILE A 704 -11.49 -23.64 29.15
N PRO A 705 -11.87 -22.47 28.64
CA PRO A 705 -11.23 -21.21 29.01
C PRO A 705 -11.38 -20.81 30.47
N GLN A 706 -12.31 -21.43 31.20
CA GLN A 706 -12.64 -21.03 32.57
C GLN A 706 -11.91 -21.85 33.66
N GLU A 707 -11.45 -23.05 33.31
CA GLU A 707 -10.84 -23.98 34.26
C GLU A 707 -9.31 -23.89 34.23
N ASN A 708 -8.70 -24.12 35.40
CA ASN A 708 -7.26 -24.26 35.51
C ASN A 708 -6.82 -25.63 34.96
N LYS A 709 -5.76 -25.63 34.22
CA LYS A 709 -5.05 -26.81 33.71
C LYS A 709 -3.66 -26.82 34.30
N ASN A 710 -3.07 -27.97 34.39
CA ASN A 710 -1.65 -28.10 34.68
C ASN A 710 -0.89 -28.38 33.40
N PHE A 711 -0.17 -27.37 32.90
CA PHE A 711 0.69 -27.51 31.74
C PHE A 711 2.05 -28.03 32.17
N LEU A 712 2.50 -29.12 31.56
CA LEU A 712 3.69 -29.87 31.97
C LEU A 712 4.91 -29.51 31.17
N ALA A 713 4.79 -29.50 29.84
CA ALA A 713 5.93 -29.34 28.96
C ALA A 713 5.55 -28.73 27.61
N ALA A 714 6.51 -28.11 26.99
CA ALA A 714 6.52 -27.78 25.57
C ALA A 714 7.58 -28.64 24.86
N HIS A 715 7.18 -29.34 23.81
CA HIS A 715 8.10 -30.04 22.92
C HIS A 715 8.21 -29.22 21.64
N VAL A 716 9.43 -28.90 21.25
CA VAL A 716 9.74 -28.18 20.02
C VAL A 716 10.69 -29.04 19.21
N ILE A 717 10.21 -29.54 18.10
CA ILE A 717 10.96 -30.42 17.21
C ILE A 717 11.56 -29.57 16.11
N ALA A 718 12.88 -29.52 16.06
CA ALA A 718 13.61 -28.72 15.08
C ALA A 718 14.92 -29.41 14.68
N ASP A 719 15.38 -29.12 13.46
CA ASP A 719 16.67 -29.57 12.93
C ASP A 719 17.64 -28.39 12.77
N ASP A 720 18.86 -28.71 12.45
CA ASP A 720 19.97 -27.78 12.16
C ASP A 720 20.27 -26.82 13.33
N LEU A 721 20.25 -27.33 14.55
CA LEU A 721 20.54 -26.61 15.76
C LEU A 721 21.94 -26.92 16.29
N ASP A 722 22.58 -25.92 16.85
CA ASP A 722 23.83 -26.04 17.59
C ASP A 722 23.61 -26.64 18.99
N SER A 723 24.70 -27.14 19.58
CA SER A 723 24.67 -27.71 20.94
C SER A 723 24.70 -26.69 22.07
N THR A 724 24.87 -25.41 21.74
CA THR A 724 24.97 -24.28 22.70
C THR A 724 24.20 -23.08 22.19
N ALA A 725 23.63 -22.29 23.08
CA ALA A 725 23.03 -21.00 22.78
C ALA A 725 24.06 -19.89 22.96
N ALA A 726 24.33 -19.14 21.89
CA ALA A 726 25.17 -17.96 21.88
C ALA A 726 24.79 -17.08 20.68
N SER A 727 25.29 -15.86 20.62
CA SER A 727 24.97 -14.92 19.55
C SER A 727 25.47 -15.37 18.16
N ASP A 728 26.43 -16.30 18.14
CA ASP A 728 27.02 -16.90 16.95
C ASP A 728 26.53 -18.35 16.71
N LYS A 729 25.37 -18.71 17.23
CA LYS A 729 24.83 -20.08 17.18
C LYS A 729 23.40 -20.14 16.69
N THR A 730 23.08 -21.26 16.05
CA THR A 730 21.72 -21.58 15.58
C THR A 730 20.96 -22.32 16.66
N TYR A 731 19.93 -21.71 17.23
CA TYR A 731 19.10 -22.30 18.27
C TYR A 731 17.70 -21.66 18.29
N ILE A 732 16.79 -22.22 19.06
CA ILE A 732 15.46 -21.65 19.32
C ILE A 732 15.32 -21.39 20.82
N ASN A 733 15.11 -20.16 21.22
CA ASN A 733 14.70 -19.81 22.57
C ASN A 733 13.17 -19.79 22.66
N VAL A 734 12.63 -20.35 23.73
CA VAL A 734 11.20 -20.44 23.95
C VAL A 734 10.82 -19.61 25.18
N ASP A 735 9.96 -18.63 24.96
CA ASP A 735 9.31 -17.90 26.02
C ASP A 735 7.84 -18.36 26.15
N TYR A 736 7.23 -18.15 27.30
CA TYR A 736 5.82 -18.43 27.50
C TYR A 736 5.10 -17.34 28.27
N GLY A 737 3.79 -17.34 28.14
CA GLY A 737 2.88 -16.54 28.96
C GLY A 737 1.73 -17.40 29.48
N ALA A 738 1.41 -17.28 30.73
CA ALA A 738 0.30 -17.99 31.39
C ALA A 738 -0.86 -17.02 31.69
N ASN A 739 -2.11 -17.49 31.62
CA ASN A 739 -3.31 -16.68 31.88
C ASN A 739 -3.40 -15.43 31.01
N SER A 740 -3.05 -15.56 29.72
CA SER A 740 -3.02 -14.46 28.75
C SER A 740 -2.05 -13.31 29.11
N ALA A 741 -1.07 -13.56 29.97
CA ALA A 741 0.03 -12.62 30.24
C ALA A 741 0.97 -12.52 29.03
N ALA A 742 1.83 -11.52 29.00
CA ALA A 742 2.81 -11.35 27.92
C ALA A 742 3.70 -12.60 27.78
N LEU A 743 4.05 -12.93 26.53
CA LEU A 743 4.95 -14.04 26.19
C LEU A 743 6.41 -13.63 26.45
N SER A 744 6.80 -13.55 27.70
CA SER A 744 8.10 -12.98 28.11
C SER A 744 8.81 -13.76 29.21
N THR A 745 8.21 -14.86 29.67
CA THR A 745 8.85 -15.72 30.69
C THR A 745 9.70 -16.75 29.97
N ASP A 746 11.01 -16.72 30.14
CA ASP A 746 11.92 -17.67 29.53
C ASP A 746 11.63 -19.11 30.02
N LEU A 747 11.38 -19.99 29.07
CA LEU A 747 11.23 -21.42 29.32
C LEU A 747 12.54 -22.17 29.08
N GLY A 748 13.38 -21.66 28.21
CA GLY A 748 14.68 -22.21 27.88
C GLY A 748 14.99 -22.30 26.39
N ASN A 749 16.14 -22.93 26.09
CA ASN A 749 16.62 -23.06 24.71
C ASN A 749 16.46 -24.47 24.20
N ILE A 750 16.01 -24.60 22.97
CA ILE A 750 16.03 -25.82 22.17
C ILE A 750 17.35 -25.84 21.41
N LEU A 751 18.12 -26.85 21.64
CA LEU A 751 19.47 -27.07 21.12
C LEU A 751 19.54 -28.42 20.43
N SER A 752 20.64 -28.70 19.73
CA SER A 752 20.90 -30.03 19.18
C SER A 752 20.78 -31.09 20.27
N GLY A 753 19.84 -32.05 20.09
CA GLY A 753 19.54 -33.10 21.06
C GLY A 753 18.57 -32.71 22.19
N THR A 754 18.05 -31.48 22.20
CA THR A 754 17.05 -31.03 23.18
C THR A 754 15.77 -30.68 22.46
N SER A 755 14.69 -31.38 22.75
CA SER A 755 13.38 -31.15 22.15
C SER A 755 12.26 -30.88 23.15
N LYS A 756 12.56 -30.94 24.46
CA LYS A 756 11.57 -30.81 25.53
C LYS A 756 12.00 -29.76 26.55
N LEU A 757 11.11 -28.85 26.85
CA LEU A 757 11.23 -27.87 27.94
C LEU A 757 10.07 -28.08 28.91
N THR A 758 10.34 -28.07 30.22
CA THR A 758 9.34 -28.31 31.25
C THR A 758 8.90 -27.02 31.90
N PHE A 759 7.60 -26.85 32.11
CA PHE A 759 7.09 -25.73 32.87
C PHE A 759 7.34 -25.91 34.37
N GLY A 760 7.69 -24.85 35.08
CA GLY A 760 7.78 -24.83 36.52
C GLY A 760 8.73 -25.85 37.11
N SER A 761 9.89 -26.07 36.51
CA SER A 761 10.92 -26.99 37.00
C SER A 761 10.39 -28.44 37.25
N ASP A 762 9.74 -29.00 36.25
CA ASP A 762 9.12 -30.35 36.21
C ASP A 762 7.81 -30.52 36.98
N ALA A 763 7.36 -29.55 37.77
CA ALA A 763 6.09 -29.62 38.47
C ALA A 763 4.87 -29.22 37.62
N GLY A 764 5.13 -28.62 36.45
CA GLY A 764 4.10 -27.98 35.65
C GLY A 764 3.67 -26.64 36.22
N ILE A 765 2.86 -25.91 35.46
CA ILE A 765 2.22 -24.65 35.90
C ILE A 765 0.72 -24.77 35.83
N SER A 766 0.04 -24.25 36.87
CA SER A 766 -1.41 -24.17 36.89
C SER A 766 -1.86 -22.86 36.23
N ALA A 767 -2.54 -22.94 35.08
CA ALA A 767 -3.01 -21.79 34.35
C ALA A 767 -4.30 -22.09 33.57
N LYS A 768 -5.06 -21.06 33.22
CA LYS A 768 -6.24 -21.19 32.35
C LYS A 768 -5.86 -21.41 30.91
N ASN A 769 -4.79 -20.79 30.47
CA ASN A 769 -4.20 -20.95 29.14
C ASN A 769 -2.71 -20.69 29.18
N VAL A 770 -1.99 -21.17 28.18
CA VAL A 770 -0.56 -20.95 27.95
C VAL A 770 -0.33 -20.64 26.49
N GLY A 771 0.41 -19.58 26.21
CA GLY A 771 0.93 -19.24 24.88
C GLY A 771 2.44 -19.41 24.85
N LEU A 772 3.00 -19.64 23.66
CA LEU A 772 4.43 -19.73 23.44
C LEU A 772 4.89 -18.67 22.44
N ARG A 773 6.09 -18.17 22.67
CA ARG A 773 6.89 -17.40 21.73
C ARG A 773 8.12 -18.20 21.39
N LEU A 774 8.38 -18.36 20.11
CA LEU A 774 9.54 -19.04 19.57
C LEU A 774 10.44 -17.99 18.94
N ASN A 775 11.61 -17.80 19.52
CA ASN A 775 12.64 -16.90 19.01
C ASN A 775 13.69 -17.76 18.28
N LEU A 776 13.69 -17.70 16.96
CA LEU A 776 14.63 -18.42 16.11
C LEU A 776 15.89 -17.58 15.95
N TYR A 777 17.04 -18.14 16.25
CA TYR A 777 18.35 -17.48 16.10
C TYR A 777 19.20 -18.27 15.12
N ARG A 778 20.01 -17.52 14.41
CA ARG A 778 20.88 -18.07 13.39
C ARG A 778 22.31 -17.62 13.60
N ASP A 779 23.24 -18.52 13.27
CA ASP A 779 24.67 -18.30 13.18
C ASP A 779 25.02 -17.21 12.14
N ASP A 780 26.10 -16.47 12.38
CA ASP A 780 26.60 -15.39 11.53
C ASP A 780 27.50 -15.87 10.38
N THR A 781 27.85 -17.17 10.33
CA THR A 781 28.90 -17.66 9.43
C THR A 781 28.43 -18.73 8.44
N THR A 782 27.21 -19.24 8.50
CA THR A 782 26.84 -20.44 7.75
C THR A 782 25.54 -20.40 6.99
N SER A 783 25.48 -21.30 6.04
CA SER A 783 24.31 -21.63 5.24
C SER A 783 23.16 -22.33 6.00
N SER A 784 23.25 -22.53 7.32
CA SER A 784 22.22 -23.22 8.10
C SER A 784 21.25 -22.27 8.77
N THR A 785 20.01 -22.64 8.86
CA THR A 785 18.92 -21.94 9.57
C THR A 785 18.18 -22.93 10.46
N PRO A 786 17.67 -22.53 11.64
CA PRO A 786 16.86 -23.43 12.45
C PRO A 786 15.60 -23.83 11.68
N LYS A 787 15.35 -25.14 11.59
CA LYS A 787 14.20 -25.71 10.88
C LYS A 787 13.20 -26.24 11.90
N LEU A 788 12.24 -25.39 12.28
CA LEU A 788 11.17 -25.77 13.20
C LEU A 788 10.15 -26.64 12.46
N LYS A 789 9.87 -27.83 12.98
CA LYS A 789 8.95 -28.81 12.39
C LYS A 789 7.62 -28.88 13.13
N ASP A 790 7.66 -29.11 14.44
CA ASP A 790 6.47 -29.28 15.25
C ASP A 790 6.61 -28.58 16.60
N VAL A 791 5.48 -28.15 17.15
CA VAL A 791 5.35 -27.66 18.51
C VAL A 791 4.23 -28.42 19.21
N VAL A 792 4.51 -29.01 20.36
CA VAL A 792 3.53 -29.75 21.16
C VAL A 792 3.50 -29.19 22.57
N ILE A 793 2.32 -28.80 23.04
CA ILE A 793 2.09 -28.38 24.43
C ILE A 793 1.37 -29.51 25.14
N GLU A 794 1.98 -30.02 26.22
CA GLU A 794 1.43 -31.09 27.05
C GLU A 794 0.82 -30.53 28.34
N GLY A 795 -0.35 -31.03 28.69
CA GLY A 795 -1.02 -30.68 29.94
C GLY A 795 -2.18 -31.62 30.26
N TYR A 796 -2.76 -31.39 31.39
CA TYR A 796 -3.99 -32.05 31.80
C TYR A 796 -4.93 -31.08 32.52
N VAL A 797 -6.22 -31.33 32.34
CA VAL A 797 -7.23 -30.61 33.05
C VAL A 797 -7.30 -31.15 34.47
N VAL A 798 -7.23 -30.26 35.48
CA VAL A 798 -7.52 -30.63 36.87
C VAL A 798 -9.03 -30.55 37.07
N PRO A 799 -9.74 -31.67 37.09
CA PRO A 799 -11.19 -31.63 37.22
C PRO A 799 -11.57 -31.07 38.57
N GLY A 800 -12.26 -29.96 38.56
CA GLY A 800 -12.98 -29.48 39.73
C GLY A 800 -14.11 -30.48 40.08
N VAL A 801 -14.29 -30.82 41.34
CA VAL A 801 -15.45 -31.60 41.78
C VAL A 801 -16.63 -30.65 41.83
N ALA A 802 -17.51 -30.72 40.88
CA ALA A 802 -18.79 -30.03 40.96
C ALA A 802 -19.85 -30.97 41.50
N TYR A 803 -20.78 -30.44 42.25
CA TYR A 803 -21.91 -31.22 42.74
C TYR A 803 -23.16 -30.94 41.91
N GLU A 804 -23.88 -31.96 41.63
CA GLU A 804 -25.20 -31.90 41.04
C GLU A 804 -26.24 -32.09 42.15
N HIS A 805 -27.16 -31.17 42.24
CA HIS A 805 -28.27 -31.26 43.17
C HIS A 805 -29.56 -31.49 42.42
N GLN A 806 -30.17 -32.64 42.65
CA GLN A 806 -31.44 -32.99 42.06
C GLN A 806 -32.53 -32.96 43.12
N MET A 807 -33.61 -32.25 42.84
CA MET A 807 -34.72 -32.07 43.77
C MET A 807 -36.05 -31.93 43.06
N THR A 808 -37.16 -32.18 43.80
CA THR A 808 -38.51 -31.96 43.29
C THR A 808 -39.17 -30.87 44.13
N ILE A 809 -39.59 -29.79 43.47
CA ILE A 809 -40.31 -28.68 44.08
C ILE A 809 -41.80 -29.01 44.07
N ASP A 810 -42.43 -28.91 45.22
CA ASP A 810 -43.88 -28.93 45.38
C ASP A 810 -44.42 -27.53 45.15
N ILE A 811 -45.07 -27.33 44.01
CA ILE A 811 -45.56 -26.03 43.57
C ILE A 811 -46.69 -25.50 44.45
N GLU A 812 -47.63 -26.39 44.87
CA GLU A 812 -48.74 -25.98 45.72
C GLU A 812 -48.30 -25.68 47.15
N ALA A 813 -47.45 -26.53 47.71
CA ALA A 813 -46.91 -26.31 49.04
C ALA A 813 -46.06 -25.01 49.07
N THR A 814 -45.24 -24.78 48.01
CA THR A 814 -44.48 -23.55 47.88
C THR A 814 -45.39 -22.33 47.79
N ALA A 815 -46.41 -22.36 46.93
CA ALA A 815 -47.34 -21.26 46.73
C ALA A 815 -48.03 -20.87 48.05
N ARG A 816 -48.49 -21.86 48.83
CA ARG A 816 -49.09 -21.65 50.17
C ARG A 816 -48.10 -21.08 51.18
N ALA A 817 -46.85 -21.55 51.16
CA ALA A 817 -45.85 -21.12 52.15
C ALA A 817 -45.35 -19.69 51.89
N VAL A 818 -45.24 -19.29 50.61
CA VAL A 818 -44.77 -17.94 50.22
C VAL A 818 -45.92 -16.94 49.98
N GLY A 819 -47.20 -17.37 50.05
CA GLY A 819 -48.37 -16.50 49.84
C GLY A 819 -48.55 -16.06 48.38
N LEU A 820 -48.14 -16.86 47.46
CA LEU A 820 -48.25 -16.62 46.00
C LEU A 820 -49.25 -17.59 45.38
N SER A 821 -49.75 -17.31 44.16
CA SER A 821 -50.47 -18.27 43.37
C SER A 821 -49.52 -19.33 42.75
N SER A 822 -50.04 -20.54 42.50
CA SER A 822 -49.30 -21.59 41.82
C SER A 822 -48.82 -21.14 40.44
N ASP A 823 -49.63 -20.35 39.71
CA ASP A 823 -49.27 -19.77 38.43
C ASP A 823 -48.06 -18.82 38.53
N THR A 824 -47.98 -18.06 39.64
CA THR A 824 -46.83 -17.18 39.89
C THR A 824 -45.57 -18.01 40.17
N VAL A 825 -45.67 -19.07 40.95
CA VAL A 825 -44.54 -19.99 41.21
C VAL A 825 -44.06 -20.65 39.91
N ILE A 826 -44.98 -21.11 39.05
CA ILE A 826 -44.68 -21.68 37.77
C ILE A 826 -43.97 -20.65 36.85
N SER A 827 -44.43 -19.40 36.82
CA SER A 827 -43.83 -18.33 36.06
C SER A 827 -42.40 -18.02 36.50
N ASN A 828 -42.17 -18.00 37.82
CA ASN A 828 -40.86 -17.78 38.41
C ASN A 828 -39.87 -18.94 38.07
N LEU A 829 -40.34 -20.19 38.14
CA LEU A 829 -39.53 -21.35 37.70
C LEU A 829 -39.20 -21.32 36.23
N LYS A 830 -40.15 -20.95 35.37
CA LYS A 830 -39.91 -20.78 33.93
C LYS A 830 -38.90 -19.66 33.65
N ALA A 831 -39.02 -18.54 34.34
CA ALA A 831 -38.08 -17.43 34.22
C ALA A 831 -36.66 -17.87 34.65
N MET A 832 -36.55 -18.63 35.73
CA MET A 832 -35.27 -19.16 36.21
C MET A 832 -34.64 -20.13 35.19
N ILE A 833 -35.40 -21.01 34.61
CA ILE A 833 -34.90 -21.93 33.55
C ILE A 833 -34.45 -21.14 32.32
N SER A 834 -35.15 -20.07 31.97
CA SER A 834 -34.79 -19.26 30.81
C SER A 834 -33.57 -18.37 31.01
N THR A 835 -33.16 -18.16 32.27
CA THR A 835 -32.02 -17.28 32.60
C THR A 835 -30.71 -17.99 32.37
N VAL A 836 -29.79 -17.35 31.63
CA VAL A 836 -28.43 -17.89 31.37
C VAL A 836 -27.48 -17.67 32.54
N THR A 837 -27.86 -16.79 33.51
CA THR A 837 -27.03 -16.41 34.66
C THR A 837 -27.06 -17.44 35.76
N GLN A 838 -25.99 -17.43 36.54
CA GLN A 838 -25.90 -18.25 37.78
C GLN A 838 -26.99 -17.88 38.78
N VAL A 839 -27.53 -18.87 39.42
CA VAL A 839 -28.55 -18.75 40.46
C VAL A 839 -27.89 -18.95 41.82
N ALA A 840 -28.14 -18.05 42.77
CA ALA A 840 -27.75 -18.30 44.17
C ALA A 840 -28.63 -19.41 44.73
N PHE A 841 -28.01 -20.44 45.30
CA PHE A 841 -28.67 -21.60 45.89
C PHE A 841 -28.28 -21.71 47.37
N ASP A 842 -29.28 -21.55 48.23
CA ASP A 842 -29.11 -21.65 49.66
C ASP A 842 -29.88 -22.86 50.19
N TYR A 843 -29.16 -23.76 50.84
CA TYR A 843 -29.73 -24.95 51.51
C TYR A 843 -29.10 -25.13 52.89
N GLY A 844 -29.93 -25.00 53.91
CA GLY A 844 -29.44 -25.05 55.29
C GLY A 844 -28.48 -23.91 55.61
N SER A 845 -27.24 -24.27 55.93
CA SER A 845 -26.15 -23.30 56.20
C SER A 845 -25.24 -23.10 54.98
N GLU A 846 -25.50 -23.78 53.87
CA GLU A 846 -24.68 -23.75 52.70
C GLU A 846 -25.28 -22.78 51.66
N SER A 847 -24.42 -21.99 51.05
CA SER A 847 -24.75 -21.09 49.96
C SER A 847 -23.77 -21.33 48.80
N SER A 848 -24.28 -21.61 47.62
CA SER A 848 -23.48 -21.86 46.46
C SER A 848 -24.05 -21.17 45.23
N LYS A 849 -23.21 -20.97 44.22
CA LYS A 849 -23.66 -20.50 42.89
C LYS A 849 -23.83 -21.69 41.98
N VAL A 850 -25.02 -21.85 41.42
CA VAL A 850 -25.39 -22.98 40.61
C VAL A 850 -25.91 -22.55 39.26
N ALA A 851 -25.75 -23.40 38.25
CA ALA A 851 -26.43 -23.28 36.98
C ALA A 851 -27.61 -24.23 36.92
N VAL A 852 -28.71 -23.81 36.31
CA VAL A 852 -29.85 -24.69 36.09
C VAL A 852 -29.62 -25.54 34.85
N ASP A 853 -29.66 -26.85 35.03
CA ASP A 853 -29.67 -27.76 33.90
C ASP A 853 -31.05 -27.72 33.22
N ARG A 854 -31.11 -27.07 32.05
CA ARG A 854 -32.37 -26.81 31.32
C ARG A 854 -32.98 -28.04 30.72
N GLU A 855 -32.17 -28.98 30.28
CA GLU A 855 -32.64 -30.19 29.63
C GLU A 855 -33.25 -31.18 30.61
N ARG A 856 -32.72 -31.24 31.84
CA ARG A 856 -33.16 -32.13 32.90
C ARG A 856 -34.12 -31.50 33.87
N SER A 857 -34.27 -30.17 33.90
CA SER A 857 -35.23 -29.45 34.74
C SER A 857 -36.55 -29.29 34.02
N GLN A 858 -37.58 -29.98 34.50
CA GLN A 858 -38.88 -30.03 33.82
C GLN A 858 -40.05 -30.15 34.82
N PHE A 859 -41.23 -29.71 34.34
CA PHE A 859 -42.47 -29.98 35.08
C PHE A 859 -42.83 -31.47 34.96
N LEU A 860 -43.16 -32.08 36.07
CA LEU A 860 -43.63 -33.43 36.09
C LEU A 860 -45.16 -33.43 35.93
N TYR A 861 -45.64 -34.30 35.08
CA TYR A 861 -47.05 -34.46 34.75
C TYR A 861 -47.56 -35.80 35.30
N ASP A 862 -48.75 -35.80 35.93
CA ASP A 862 -49.36 -37.06 36.28
C ASP A 862 -49.99 -37.74 35.05
N THR A 863 -49.42 -38.86 34.64
CA THR A 863 -49.87 -39.60 33.47
C THR A 863 -51.27 -40.23 33.64
N LYS A 864 -51.85 -40.17 34.80
CA LYS A 864 -53.19 -40.73 35.09
C LYS A 864 -54.35 -39.82 34.61
N GLU A 865 -54.04 -38.60 34.19
CA GLU A 865 -55.07 -37.62 33.83
C GLU A 865 -55.10 -37.30 32.31
N TRP A 866 -54.74 -38.24 31.48
CA TRP A 866 -54.99 -38.10 30.04
C TRP A 866 -56.48 -38.34 29.75
N GLY A 867 -57.15 -37.37 29.22
CA GLY A 867 -58.57 -37.52 28.82
C GLY A 867 -58.76 -38.62 27.76
N PRO A 868 -59.99 -39.04 27.52
CA PRO A 868 -60.33 -40.17 26.65
C PRO A 868 -59.96 -39.94 25.17
N SER A 869 -59.51 -38.72 24.83
CA SER A 869 -59.02 -38.37 23.51
C SER A 869 -57.48 -38.43 23.35
N GLY A 870 -56.74 -38.81 24.41
CA GLY A 870 -55.26 -38.81 24.39
C GLY A 870 -54.62 -37.44 24.45
N ALA A 871 -55.38 -36.34 24.57
CA ALA A 871 -54.84 -35.00 24.75
C ALA A 871 -54.67 -34.70 26.26
N PRO A 872 -53.56 -34.02 26.66
CA PRO A 872 -53.34 -33.66 28.05
C PRO A 872 -54.45 -32.69 28.51
N ASN A 873 -55.05 -32.97 29.66
CA ASN A 873 -56.09 -32.12 30.25
C ASN A 873 -55.41 -30.84 30.78
N SER A 874 -55.77 -29.68 30.27
CA SER A 874 -55.19 -28.38 30.64
C SER A 874 -55.27 -28.00 32.12
N LEU A 875 -56.09 -28.67 32.90
CA LEU A 875 -56.22 -28.50 34.34
C LEU A 875 -55.17 -29.34 35.14
N ALA A 876 -54.73 -30.48 34.58
CA ALA A 876 -53.73 -31.32 35.22
C ALA A 876 -52.35 -30.72 35.25
N GLN A 877 -52.06 -29.79 34.37
CA GLN A 877 -50.79 -29.09 34.29
C GLN A 877 -50.50 -28.11 35.44
N LYS A 878 -51.52 -27.77 36.27
CA LYS A 878 -51.40 -26.73 37.33
C LYS A 878 -51.06 -27.23 38.71
N THR A 879 -51.16 -28.51 38.98
CA THR A 879 -50.89 -29.11 40.27
C THR A 879 -49.63 -29.92 40.32
N GLY A 880 -48.78 -29.72 39.31
CA GLY A 880 -47.61 -30.53 39.13
C GLY A 880 -46.46 -30.23 40.06
N GLU A 881 -45.56 -31.17 40.08
CA GLU A 881 -44.26 -31.09 40.68
C GLU A 881 -43.25 -30.61 39.62
N PHE A 882 -42.24 -29.87 40.09
CA PHE A 882 -41.18 -29.43 39.22
C PHE A 882 -39.87 -30.11 39.61
N ARG A 883 -39.32 -30.89 38.73
CA ARG A 883 -37.99 -31.48 38.90
C ARG A 883 -36.95 -30.43 38.51
N LEU A 884 -36.08 -30.09 39.49
CA LEU A 884 -34.99 -29.14 39.32
C LEU A 884 -33.67 -29.88 39.45
N VAL A 885 -32.82 -29.64 38.48
CA VAL A 885 -31.42 -30.11 38.47
C VAL A 885 -30.51 -28.89 38.45
N LEU A 886 -29.70 -28.76 39.47
CA LEU A 886 -28.73 -27.68 39.62
C LEU A 886 -27.32 -28.25 39.58
N VAL A 887 -26.44 -27.60 38.85
CA VAL A 887 -25.02 -27.97 38.83
C VAL A 887 -24.23 -26.86 39.48
N GLU A 888 -23.48 -27.17 40.51
CA GLU A 888 -22.56 -26.21 41.11
C GLU A 888 -21.48 -25.84 40.12
N LYS A 889 -21.20 -24.57 40.09
CA LYS A 889 -19.99 -24.09 39.44
C LYS A 889 -18.96 -23.85 40.53
N THR A 890 -17.85 -24.57 40.42
CA THR A 890 -16.68 -24.32 41.26
C THR A 890 -16.36 -22.83 41.24
N ALA A 891 -16.23 -22.25 42.40
CA ALA A 891 -15.79 -20.86 42.52
C ALA A 891 -14.38 -20.77 41.93
N THR A 892 -14.28 -20.02 40.82
CA THR A 892 -12.99 -19.68 40.19
C THR A 892 -12.28 -18.63 41.02
#